data_8fd5b8454355dc4829f3a52df13a6fb3
#
_entry.id   8fd5b8454355dc4829f3a52df13a6fb3
#
_cell.length_a   1.000
_cell.length_b   1.000
_cell.length_c   1.000
_cell.angle_alpha   90.00
_cell.angle_beta   90.00
_cell.angle_gamma   90.00
#
_symmetry.space_group_name_H-M   'P 1'
#
loop_
_entity.id
_entity.type
_entity.pdbx_description
1 polymer ?
#
loop_
_entity_poly.entity_id
_entity_poly.type
_entity_poly.pdbx_seq_one_letter_code
_entity_poly.pdbx_strand_id
1 'polypeptide(L)'
;MTTSSSEVRPGRGWAVALSLKQATRRLIGAPSFALTMVGTLALCLGASVTLLSFLITVTWRPQPGVRDAGPLIQITVHDAHGRLDYAQAFELRTLRAAGARTIALGSYAPTFATIGATRATASRTLVELTSPAFFTLLGTRPLIGRLLAAGDSSAAKVKTPVVISERLWRRAFAARPDVVGQPIDVDSRAGFVVVGVAEPGFHGPEGLVQADVWLPLADPTKEYGARILGRLHPGFDLRAARAELGVLWQNVLRQEAIAVPDRVPHQTILAVAPLRAGLHPEQSPVMQRLLGGAIAVALLVVVIACVNLAGLTLSRVLARGPEIAVRAALGSSRAQLWVDVGAELVLLFLAGTTLAFLIAPLIGRGLMLALATPFAFTLDVHLDGATLALSFILTSLAVIAATLVPGLQAMRVAPAGVLRAETTSAGESKVVQRVQGGFVVGQLACAVLLIAGVVSAAAAARRILELNLGVASPETLVEIESLAPSTPIIPDTAGRDLLLERVRELPAVIAAVRAVQVPAGGALLGARVRRVHGARATGVATDSAVAAQMNIVSAGFFAAVGAPILRGREFTLTDGRGATRVAVLSRSAAAQLFPGSDAVGRELAEGDSARPMTIVGVAEDVLYDPSNPDDQRVIYLAASQTGAGSRVVLARVRPPGRSSARAIDVALNGTRGPATSAHPIDELFRNSTSSLRAIFSLLLAAAALAVGLALAGVYGMVAYNARRRQREIGVRLALGASSTGVVLLFGRSVLVYAGLAIVVSASAWPIAARILPDAMRADQSTQWLALAIAAVVLSSVAVAAALVATWRPAHVDPMRALRAE
;
A
#
# COMPACT_ATOMS: atom_id res chain seq x y z
N MET A 1 69.54 32.73 -31.30
CA MET A 1 69.13 31.41 -30.82
C MET A 1 68.19 31.64 -29.69
N THR A 2 66.91 31.72 -29.98
CA THR A 2 65.86 31.88 -28.98
C THR A 2 65.15 30.50 -28.85
N THR A 3 65.44 29.82 -27.78
CA THR A 3 64.76 28.56 -27.42
C THR A 3 63.35 28.86 -26.92
N SER A 4 62.32 28.60 -27.72
CA SER A 4 60.91 28.63 -27.30
C SER A 4 60.65 27.39 -26.41
N SER A 5 60.56 27.57 -25.09
CA SER A 5 60.03 26.59 -24.20
C SER A 5 58.54 26.43 -24.47
N SER A 6 58.17 25.36 -25.16
CA SER A 6 56.77 24.94 -25.32
C SER A 6 56.22 24.52 -23.93
N GLU A 7 55.52 25.42 -23.28
CA GLU A 7 54.71 25.08 -22.11
C GLU A 7 53.66 24.03 -22.53
N VAL A 8 53.91 22.79 -22.17
CA VAL A 8 52.95 21.67 -22.26
C VAL A 8 51.80 22.02 -21.33
N ARG A 9 50.72 22.59 -21.86
CA ARG A 9 49.47 22.76 -21.10
C ARG A 9 49.00 21.40 -20.62
N PRO A 10 48.93 21.15 -19.32
CA PRO A 10 48.52 19.86 -18.78
C PRO A 10 47.13 19.53 -19.33
N GLY A 11 46.98 18.35 -19.91
CA GLY A 11 45.71 17.90 -20.50
C GLY A 11 44.54 17.98 -19.49
N ARG A 12 43.33 18.24 -20.00
CA ARG A 12 42.12 18.37 -19.19
C ARG A 12 41.93 17.23 -18.17
N GLY A 13 42.34 16.02 -18.45
CA GLY A 13 42.27 14.86 -17.55
C GLY A 13 43.18 14.96 -16.34
N TRP A 14 44.37 15.56 -16.45
CA TRP A 14 45.29 15.75 -15.32
C TRP A 14 44.74 16.78 -14.33
N ALA A 15 44.12 17.85 -14.83
CA ALA A 15 43.48 18.86 -13.96
C ALA A 15 42.32 18.28 -13.12
N VAL A 16 41.47 17.42 -13.71
CA VAL A 16 40.39 16.74 -13.01
C VAL A 16 40.92 15.78 -11.95
N ALA A 17 41.95 14.98 -12.26
CA ALA A 17 42.57 14.07 -11.29
C ALA A 17 43.17 14.81 -10.11
N LEU A 18 43.79 15.97 -10.34
CA LEU A 18 44.35 16.80 -9.28
C LEU A 18 43.24 17.39 -8.38
N SER A 19 42.16 17.86 -8.99
CA SER A 19 40.99 18.38 -8.25
C SER A 19 40.35 17.29 -7.39
N LEU A 20 40.19 16.06 -7.89
CA LEU A 20 39.66 14.92 -7.12
C LEU A 20 40.61 14.57 -5.92
N LYS A 21 41.90 14.52 -6.13
CA LYS A 21 42.86 14.26 -5.05
C LYS A 21 42.82 15.35 -3.97
N GLN A 22 42.68 16.61 -4.36
CA GLN A 22 42.53 17.73 -3.42
C GLN A 22 41.20 17.66 -2.68
N ALA A 23 40.11 17.34 -3.39
CA ALA A 23 38.79 17.17 -2.79
C ALA A 23 38.77 16.07 -1.72
N THR A 24 39.39 14.91 -2.01
CA THR A 24 39.52 13.81 -1.04
C THR A 24 40.27 14.24 0.23
N ARG A 25 41.41 14.89 0.10
CA ARG A 25 42.17 15.40 1.27
C ARG A 25 41.34 16.38 2.10
N ARG A 26 40.58 17.25 1.46
CA ARG A 26 39.72 18.23 2.15
C ARG A 26 38.54 17.57 2.89
N LEU A 27 37.95 16.52 2.30
CA LEU A 27 36.88 15.77 2.94
C LEU A 27 37.38 15.02 4.17
N ILE A 28 38.56 14.42 4.09
CA ILE A 28 39.23 13.77 5.23
C ILE A 28 39.52 14.79 6.33
N GLY A 29 39.91 16.03 6.00
CA GLY A 29 40.14 17.12 6.95
C GLY A 29 38.86 17.72 7.58
N ALA A 30 37.66 17.36 7.07
CA ALA A 30 36.37 17.78 7.61
C ALA A 30 35.40 16.60 7.78
N PRO A 31 35.71 15.63 8.65
CA PRO A 31 34.99 14.37 8.73
C PRO A 31 33.51 14.54 9.17
N SER A 32 33.24 15.44 10.09
CA SER A 32 31.86 15.70 10.54
C SER A 32 30.94 16.18 9.40
N PHE A 33 31.45 17.05 8.53
CA PHE A 33 30.71 17.51 7.36
C PHE A 33 30.49 16.37 6.35
N ALA A 34 31.56 15.61 6.03
CA ALA A 34 31.47 14.51 5.08
C ALA A 34 30.49 13.42 5.56
N LEU A 35 30.55 13.04 6.85
CA LEU A 35 29.62 12.08 7.45
C LEU A 35 28.18 12.56 7.44
N THR A 36 27.94 13.82 7.78
CA THR A 36 26.59 14.39 7.74
C THR A 36 26.02 14.38 6.32
N MET A 37 26.81 14.78 5.32
CA MET A 37 26.40 14.81 3.92
C MET A 37 26.14 13.41 3.38
N VAL A 38 27.09 12.49 3.56
CA VAL A 38 26.98 11.11 3.08
C VAL A 38 25.82 10.39 3.80
N GLY A 39 25.70 10.54 5.11
CA GLY A 39 24.63 9.95 5.90
C GLY A 39 23.23 10.46 5.50
N THR A 40 23.09 11.78 5.32
CA THR A 40 21.85 12.39 4.86
C THR A 40 21.47 11.87 3.47
N LEU A 41 22.40 11.87 2.52
CA LEU A 41 22.19 11.34 1.18
C LEU A 41 21.82 9.85 1.22
N ALA A 42 22.57 9.06 1.97
CA ALA A 42 22.37 7.62 2.06
C ALA A 42 20.96 7.27 2.59
N LEU A 43 20.53 7.94 3.67
CA LEU A 43 19.21 7.71 4.25
C LEU A 43 18.08 8.13 3.32
N CYS A 44 18.17 9.33 2.75
CA CYS A 44 17.12 9.85 1.86
C CYS A 44 17.02 9.06 0.56
N LEU A 45 18.16 8.82 -0.09
CA LEU A 45 18.20 8.05 -1.33
C LEU A 45 17.86 6.58 -1.07
N GLY A 46 18.35 5.98 0.03
CA GLY A 46 18.03 4.61 0.40
C GLY A 46 16.54 4.40 0.62
N ALA A 47 15.88 5.31 1.34
CA ALA A 47 14.43 5.29 1.50
C ALA A 47 13.70 5.46 0.16
N SER A 48 14.15 6.41 -0.67
CA SER A 48 13.56 6.66 -1.99
C SER A 48 13.76 5.49 -2.96
N VAL A 49 14.94 4.86 -2.96
CA VAL A 49 15.24 3.65 -3.75
C VAL A 49 14.33 2.50 -3.32
N THR A 50 14.13 2.31 -2.01
CA THR A 50 13.24 1.28 -1.47
C THR A 50 11.80 1.49 -1.94
N LEU A 51 11.27 2.72 -1.82
CA LEU A 51 9.91 3.05 -2.27
C LEU A 51 9.77 2.93 -3.79
N LEU A 52 10.77 3.36 -4.54
CA LEU A 52 10.79 3.28 -5.99
C LEU A 52 10.89 1.84 -6.48
N SER A 53 11.73 1.01 -5.85
CA SER A 53 11.82 -0.43 -6.15
C SER A 53 10.49 -1.12 -5.91
N PHE A 54 9.80 -0.80 -4.81
CA PHE A 54 8.45 -1.29 -4.55
C PHE A 54 7.47 -0.86 -5.65
N LEU A 55 7.47 0.42 -6.00
CA LEU A 55 6.58 0.96 -7.02
C LEU A 55 6.81 0.27 -8.38
N ILE A 56 8.08 0.13 -8.81
CA ILE A 56 8.44 -0.55 -10.06
C ILE A 56 8.01 -2.02 -10.02
N THR A 57 8.23 -2.70 -8.90
CA THR A 57 7.82 -4.10 -8.71
C THR A 57 6.32 -4.25 -8.87
N VAL A 58 5.54 -3.34 -8.28
CA VAL A 58 4.07 -3.41 -8.32
C VAL A 58 3.48 -2.98 -9.66
N THR A 59 4.11 -2.04 -10.38
CA THR A 59 3.48 -1.44 -11.58
C THR A 59 4.06 -1.89 -12.90
N TRP A 60 5.36 -2.17 -12.97
CA TRP A 60 6.06 -2.35 -14.25
C TRP A 60 6.81 -3.65 -14.40
N ARG A 61 7.12 -4.31 -13.27
CA ARG A 61 7.93 -5.52 -13.34
C ARG A 61 7.12 -6.69 -13.88
N PRO A 62 7.62 -7.45 -14.87
CA PRO A 62 7.04 -8.73 -15.23
C PRO A 62 7.15 -9.68 -14.03
N GLN A 63 6.16 -10.51 -13.85
CA GLN A 63 6.15 -11.47 -12.74
C GLN A 63 7.24 -12.53 -12.94
N PRO A 64 7.99 -12.89 -11.89
CA PRO A 64 8.97 -13.95 -11.97
C PRO A 64 8.32 -15.27 -12.42
N GLY A 65 9.00 -16.01 -13.29
CA GLY A 65 8.52 -17.26 -13.84
C GLY A 65 7.40 -17.14 -14.88
N VAL A 66 7.05 -15.91 -15.30
CA VAL A 66 6.14 -15.65 -16.40
C VAL A 66 6.96 -15.25 -17.62
N ARG A 67 6.83 -16.03 -18.70
CA ARG A 67 7.59 -15.80 -19.93
C ARG A 67 6.78 -15.04 -20.95
N ASP A 68 7.47 -14.18 -21.69
CA ASP A 68 6.85 -13.35 -22.73
C ASP A 68 5.56 -12.68 -22.20
N ALA A 69 5.73 -11.82 -21.19
CA ALA A 69 4.61 -11.17 -20.52
C ALA A 69 3.93 -10.09 -21.40
N GLY A 70 4.56 -9.67 -22.50
CA GLY A 70 4.02 -8.62 -23.37
C GLY A 70 2.61 -8.89 -23.91
N PRO A 71 2.32 -10.08 -24.45
CA PRO A 71 0.99 -10.42 -24.95
C PRO A 71 0.00 -10.89 -23.86
N LEU A 72 0.41 -10.93 -22.59
CA LEU A 72 -0.49 -11.33 -21.51
C LEU A 72 -1.40 -10.18 -21.08
N ILE A 73 -2.67 -10.49 -20.93
CA ILE A 73 -3.69 -9.56 -20.46
C ILE A 73 -4.49 -10.17 -19.31
N GLN A 74 -4.94 -9.30 -18.44
CA GLN A 74 -5.94 -9.61 -17.43
C GLN A 74 -7.26 -9.00 -17.85
N ILE A 75 -8.32 -9.77 -17.66
CA ILE A 75 -9.67 -9.37 -17.94
C ILE A 75 -10.41 -9.32 -16.61
N THR A 76 -10.97 -8.18 -16.31
CA THR A 76 -11.77 -7.96 -15.10
C THR A 76 -13.16 -7.52 -15.46
N VAL A 77 -14.10 -7.95 -14.65
CA VAL A 77 -15.50 -7.56 -14.74
C VAL A 77 -15.74 -6.42 -13.77
N HIS A 78 -16.41 -5.38 -14.22
CA HIS A 78 -16.79 -4.24 -13.39
C HIS A 78 -18.29 -4.05 -13.45
N ASP A 79 -18.88 -3.64 -12.33
CA ASP A 79 -20.26 -3.20 -12.31
C ASP A 79 -20.45 -1.85 -13.04
N ALA A 80 -21.67 -1.41 -13.20
CA ALA A 80 -21.99 -0.14 -13.86
C ALA A 80 -21.42 1.11 -13.13
N HIS A 81 -20.91 0.95 -11.91
CA HIS A 81 -20.27 2.00 -11.11
C HIS A 81 -18.73 1.90 -11.15
N GLY A 82 -18.20 0.98 -11.97
CA GLY A 82 -16.76 0.76 -12.09
C GLY A 82 -16.15 0.00 -10.91
N ARG A 83 -16.94 -0.65 -10.04
CA ARG A 83 -16.41 -1.50 -8.98
C ARG A 83 -16.06 -2.86 -9.53
N LEU A 84 -14.97 -3.43 -9.03
CA LEU A 84 -14.57 -4.79 -9.41
C LEU A 84 -15.68 -5.80 -9.04
N ASP A 85 -16.10 -6.56 -10.03
CA ASP A 85 -16.98 -7.70 -9.90
C ASP A 85 -16.24 -8.97 -10.36
N TYR A 86 -16.79 -10.12 -10.11
CA TYR A 86 -16.18 -11.38 -10.51
C TYR A 86 -17.04 -12.05 -11.59
N ALA A 87 -16.39 -12.53 -12.63
CA ALA A 87 -17.07 -13.33 -13.64
C ALA A 87 -17.68 -14.60 -13.01
N GLN A 88 -18.92 -14.85 -13.37
CA GLN A 88 -19.65 -16.02 -12.91
C GLN A 88 -19.26 -17.26 -13.75
N ALA A 89 -19.47 -18.44 -13.22
CA ALA A 89 -19.15 -19.67 -13.92
C ALA A 89 -19.85 -19.81 -15.29
N PHE A 90 -21.09 -19.36 -15.38
CA PHE A 90 -21.83 -19.36 -16.64
C PHE A 90 -21.19 -18.42 -17.67
N GLU A 91 -20.86 -17.21 -17.27
CA GLU A 91 -20.23 -16.19 -18.11
C GLU A 91 -18.89 -16.66 -18.65
N LEU A 92 -18.04 -17.24 -17.81
CA LEU A 92 -16.74 -17.78 -18.20
C LEU A 92 -16.86 -18.92 -19.21
N ARG A 93 -17.79 -19.85 -18.99
CA ARG A 93 -18.04 -20.96 -19.91
C ARG A 93 -18.50 -20.46 -21.26
N THR A 94 -19.48 -19.55 -21.25
CA THR A 94 -20.05 -18.98 -22.46
C THR A 94 -19.01 -18.19 -23.23
N LEU A 95 -18.19 -17.40 -22.53
CA LEU A 95 -17.11 -16.65 -23.15
C LEU A 95 -16.05 -17.58 -23.78
N ARG A 96 -15.69 -18.68 -23.11
CA ARG A 96 -14.75 -19.69 -23.65
C ARG A 96 -15.37 -20.45 -24.85
N ALA A 97 -16.66 -20.82 -24.74
CA ALA A 97 -17.35 -21.52 -25.81
C ALA A 97 -17.52 -20.68 -27.06
N ALA A 98 -17.63 -19.36 -26.91
CA ALA A 98 -17.71 -18.42 -28.01
C ALA A 98 -16.44 -18.35 -28.88
N GLY A 99 -15.28 -18.82 -28.35
CA GLY A 99 -14.05 -18.98 -29.10
C GLY A 99 -13.48 -17.66 -29.61
N ALA A 100 -12.84 -16.88 -28.78
CA ALA A 100 -12.17 -15.66 -29.18
C ALA A 100 -11.01 -15.96 -30.17
N ARG A 101 -10.95 -15.20 -31.26
CA ARG A 101 -9.92 -15.38 -32.30
C ARG A 101 -8.64 -14.63 -32.00
N THR A 102 -8.75 -13.53 -31.24
CA THR A 102 -7.64 -12.65 -30.91
C THR A 102 -6.86 -13.10 -29.71
N ILE A 103 -7.44 -14.01 -28.86
CA ILE A 103 -6.94 -14.28 -27.54
C ILE A 103 -7.23 -15.72 -27.08
N ALA A 104 -6.23 -16.37 -26.49
CA ALA A 104 -6.43 -17.60 -25.72
C ALA A 104 -6.79 -17.24 -24.27
N LEU A 105 -7.83 -17.88 -23.71
CA LEU A 105 -8.40 -17.56 -22.40
C LEU A 105 -8.11 -18.67 -21.38
N GLY A 106 -7.79 -18.26 -20.16
CA GLY A 106 -7.70 -19.12 -18.98
C GLY A 106 -8.28 -18.42 -17.75
N SER A 107 -8.41 -19.13 -16.67
CA SER A 107 -8.86 -18.58 -15.40
C SER A 107 -8.09 -19.15 -14.22
N TYR A 108 -8.14 -18.43 -13.12
CA TYR A 108 -7.66 -18.86 -11.83
C TYR A 108 -8.51 -18.25 -10.72
N ALA A 109 -8.61 -18.93 -9.59
CA ALA A 109 -9.31 -18.45 -8.41
C ALA A 109 -8.39 -18.56 -7.20
N PRO A 110 -7.94 -17.44 -6.61
CA PRO A 110 -7.14 -17.48 -5.40
C PRO A 110 -8.01 -17.86 -4.20
N THR A 111 -7.50 -18.75 -3.36
CA THR A 111 -8.13 -19.14 -2.10
C THR A 111 -7.05 -19.42 -1.06
N PHE A 112 -7.42 -19.45 0.20
CA PHE A 112 -6.49 -19.82 1.26
C PHE A 112 -6.79 -21.25 1.72
N ALA A 113 -5.73 -22.04 1.88
CA ALA A 113 -5.83 -23.38 2.43
C ALA A 113 -4.68 -23.67 3.38
N THR A 114 -4.88 -24.62 4.27
CA THR A 114 -3.84 -25.14 5.14
C THR A 114 -3.09 -26.26 4.44
N ILE A 115 -1.82 -26.07 4.20
CA ILE A 115 -0.97 -26.97 3.43
C ILE A 115 0.15 -27.49 4.32
N GLY A 116 0.37 -28.82 4.30
CA GLY A 116 1.49 -29.45 4.99
C GLY A 116 1.74 -30.87 4.53
N ALA A 117 2.99 -31.31 4.67
CA ALA A 117 3.33 -32.73 4.52
C ALA A 117 2.86 -33.53 5.75
N THR A 118 2.71 -32.87 6.88
CA THR A 118 2.17 -33.38 8.14
C THR A 118 1.38 -32.30 8.87
N ARG A 119 0.52 -32.68 9.82
CA ARG A 119 -0.22 -31.69 10.66
C ARG A 119 0.71 -30.74 11.42
N ALA A 120 1.89 -31.18 11.81
CA ALA A 120 2.87 -30.37 12.55
C ALA A 120 3.53 -29.28 11.66
N THR A 121 3.61 -29.52 10.34
CA THR A 121 4.20 -28.60 9.35
C THR A 121 3.15 -27.81 8.58
N ALA A 122 1.87 -27.99 8.90
CA ALA A 122 0.76 -27.35 8.23
C ALA A 122 0.78 -25.83 8.47
N SER A 123 0.67 -25.07 7.40
CA SER A 123 0.58 -23.61 7.43
C SER A 123 -0.47 -23.10 6.46
N ARG A 124 -1.20 -22.07 6.84
CA ARG A 124 -2.14 -21.40 5.93
C ARG A 124 -1.36 -20.66 4.84
N THR A 125 -1.67 -20.93 3.59
CA THR A 125 -1.03 -20.31 2.44
C THR A 125 -2.04 -20.04 1.33
N LEU A 126 -1.66 -19.19 0.37
CA LEU A 126 -2.47 -18.95 -0.81
C LEU A 126 -2.37 -20.17 -1.75
N VAL A 127 -3.53 -20.63 -2.17
CA VAL A 127 -3.71 -21.68 -3.17
C VAL A 127 -4.44 -21.08 -4.37
N GLU A 128 -4.04 -21.39 -5.57
CA GLU A 128 -4.75 -20.99 -6.78
C GLU A 128 -5.39 -22.21 -7.46
N LEU A 129 -6.71 -22.14 -7.61
CA LEU A 129 -7.45 -23.09 -8.45
C LEU A 129 -7.30 -22.64 -9.89
N THR A 130 -6.74 -23.48 -10.76
CA THR A 130 -6.32 -23.07 -12.10
C THR A 130 -7.01 -23.85 -13.20
N SER A 131 -7.40 -23.15 -14.25
CA SER A 131 -7.88 -23.79 -15.48
C SER A 131 -6.75 -24.53 -16.20
N PRO A 132 -7.05 -25.50 -17.06
CA PRO A 132 -6.04 -26.27 -17.80
C PRO A 132 -5.06 -25.43 -18.61
N ALA A 133 -5.50 -24.29 -19.13
CA ALA A 133 -4.66 -23.40 -19.94
C ALA A 133 -3.73 -22.50 -19.10
N PHE A 134 -3.87 -22.43 -17.79
CA PHE A 134 -3.22 -21.45 -16.92
C PHE A 134 -1.70 -21.39 -17.11
N PHE A 135 -1.00 -22.51 -16.89
CA PHE A 135 0.46 -22.55 -17.00
C PHE A 135 0.95 -22.36 -18.44
N THR A 136 0.21 -22.87 -19.42
CA THR A 136 0.53 -22.68 -20.83
C THR A 136 0.42 -21.22 -21.24
N LEU A 137 -0.61 -20.52 -20.75
CA LEU A 137 -0.77 -19.07 -20.97
C LEU A 137 0.36 -18.27 -20.34
N LEU A 138 0.79 -18.62 -19.15
CA LEU A 138 1.87 -17.91 -18.45
C LEU A 138 3.27 -18.28 -19.01
N GLY A 139 3.39 -19.41 -19.74
CA GLY A 139 4.67 -19.89 -20.28
C GLY A 139 5.63 -20.38 -19.18
N THR A 140 5.13 -20.64 -17.98
CA THR A 140 5.89 -21.14 -16.83
C THR A 140 6.44 -22.53 -17.09
N ARG A 141 7.64 -22.83 -16.59
CA ARG A 141 8.27 -24.15 -16.68
C ARG A 141 8.29 -24.87 -15.32
N PRO A 142 8.29 -26.20 -15.31
CA PRO A 142 8.55 -26.92 -14.08
C PRO A 142 10.04 -26.90 -13.73
N LEU A 143 10.38 -26.76 -12.45
CA LEU A 143 11.73 -27.01 -11.94
C LEU A 143 11.96 -28.53 -11.82
N ILE A 144 10.96 -29.25 -11.32
CA ILE A 144 10.95 -30.71 -11.16
C ILE A 144 9.59 -31.24 -11.57
N GLY A 145 9.54 -32.39 -12.22
CA GLY A 145 8.29 -33.02 -12.63
C GLY A 145 7.59 -32.32 -13.78
N ARG A 146 6.27 -32.12 -13.67
CA ARG A 146 5.43 -31.46 -14.67
C ARG A 146 4.45 -30.47 -14.05
N LEU A 147 3.94 -29.57 -14.85
CA LEU A 147 2.84 -28.66 -14.47
C LEU A 147 1.47 -29.28 -14.75
N LEU A 148 0.41 -28.63 -14.25
CA LEU A 148 -0.97 -29.05 -14.51
C LEU A 148 -1.33 -28.89 -15.97
N ALA A 149 -2.08 -29.86 -16.50
CA ALA A 149 -2.52 -29.94 -17.89
C ALA A 149 -4.02 -30.27 -17.99
N ALA A 150 -4.57 -30.25 -19.21
CA ALA A 150 -6.00 -30.46 -19.46
C ALA A 150 -6.56 -31.76 -18.86
N GLY A 151 -5.78 -32.85 -18.88
CA GLY A 151 -6.19 -34.14 -18.31
C GLY A 151 -6.25 -34.17 -16.77
N ASP A 152 -5.78 -33.12 -16.10
CA ASP A 152 -5.73 -33.09 -14.63
C ASP A 152 -7.04 -32.62 -13.98
N SER A 153 -7.92 -31.97 -14.72
CA SER A 153 -9.22 -31.47 -14.25
C SER A 153 -10.34 -32.53 -14.22
N SER A 154 -10.03 -33.77 -14.53
CA SER A 154 -11.04 -34.85 -14.54
C SER A 154 -11.42 -35.29 -13.11
N ALA A 155 -12.71 -35.24 -12.81
CA ALA A 155 -13.31 -35.69 -11.54
C ALA A 155 -13.15 -37.18 -11.27
N ALA A 156 -12.71 -37.95 -12.27
CA ALA A 156 -12.55 -39.42 -12.16
C ALA A 156 -11.22 -39.85 -11.56
N LYS A 157 -10.30 -38.93 -11.23
CA LYS A 157 -8.99 -39.27 -10.67
C LYS A 157 -9.08 -39.59 -9.19
N VAL A 158 -8.50 -40.75 -8.81
CA VAL A 158 -8.39 -41.20 -7.41
C VAL A 158 -7.51 -40.24 -6.57
N LYS A 159 -6.56 -39.55 -7.21
CA LYS A 159 -5.68 -38.57 -6.57
C LYS A 159 -5.63 -37.28 -7.39
N THR A 160 -5.81 -36.15 -6.71
CA THR A 160 -5.75 -34.80 -7.33
C THR A 160 -4.30 -34.37 -7.48
N PRO A 161 -3.81 -34.08 -8.69
CA PRO A 161 -2.46 -33.59 -8.89
C PRO A 161 -2.29 -32.15 -8.39
N VAL A 162 -1.13 -31.88 -7.80
CA VAL A 162 -0.77 -30.57 -7.21
C VAL A 162 0.58 -30.13 -7.74
N VAL A 163 0.69 -28.88 -8.12
CA VAL A 163 1.97 -28.20 -8.34
C VAL A 163 2.26 -27.31 -7.13
N ILE A 164 3.49 -27.35 -6.65
CA ILE A 164 3.93 -26.56 -5.50
C ILE A 164 4.99 -25.53 -5.89
N SER A 165 5.12 -24.46 -5.10
CA SER A 165 6.19 -23.47 -5.26
C SER A 165 7.55 -24.05 -4.83
N GLU A 166 8.64 -23.50 -5.36
CA GLU A 166 10.00 -23.80 -4.88
C GLU A 166 10.12 -23.50 -3.38
N ARG A 167 9.52 -22.43 -2.91
CA ARG A 167 9.51 -22.03 -1.49
C ARG A 167 8.88 -23.09 -0.60
N LEU A 168 7.72 -23.60 -0.97
CA LEU A 168 7.03 -24.66 -0.24
C LEU A 168 7.82 -25.97 -0.30
N TRP A 169 8.39 -26.31 -1.45
CA TRP A 169 9.26 -27.48 -1.63
C TRP A 169 10.46 -27.45 -0.68
N ARG A 170 11.14 -26.29 -0.57
CA ARG A 170 12.26 -26.13 0.36
C ARG A 170 11.81 -26.20 1.82
N ARG A 171 10.69 -25.55 2.17
CA ARG A 171 10.21 -25.43 3.54
C ARG A 171 9.56 -26.72 4.07
N ALA A 172 8.67 -27.33 3.29
CA ALA A 172 7.87 -28.47 3.75
C ALA A 172 8.47 -29.83 3.37
N PHE A 173 9.28 -29.90 2.29
CA PHE A 173 9.85 -31.12 1.78
C PHE A 173 11.40 -31.13 1.82
N ALA A 174 12.02 -30.19 2.54
CA ALA A 174 13.48 -30.07 2.70
C ALA A 174 14.28 -30.13 1.39
N ALA A 175 13.69 -29.60 0.29
CA ALA A 175 14.26 -29.61 -1.07
C ALA A 175 14.61 -31.01 -1.62
N ARG A 176 13.91 -32.06 -1.20
CA ARG A 176 14.14 -33.43 -1.65
C ARG A 176 13.82 -33.58 -3.14
N PRO A 177 14.69 -34.24 -3.94
CA PRO A 177 14.46 -34.42 -5.38
C PRO A 177 13.32 -35.41 -5.68
N ASP A 178 12.99 -36.29 -4.75
CA ASP A 178 11.94 -37.30 -4.86
C ASP A 178 10.55 -36.80 -4.43
N VAL A 179 10.32 -35.48 -4.46
CA VAL A 179 9.05 -34.86 -4.08
C VAL A 179 7.89 -35.20 -5.01
N VAL A 180 8.15 -35.53 -6.28
CA VAL A 180 7.11 -35.94 -7.24
C VAL A 180 6.55 -37.32 -6.85
N GLY A 181 5.24 -37.41 -6.75
CA GLY A 181 4.53 -38.59 -6.27
C GLY A 181 4.30 -38.60 -4.75
N GLN A 182 4.88 -37.67 -4.00
CA GLN A 182 4.65 -37.55 -2.55
C GLN A 182 3.24 -37.03 -2.27
N PRO A 183 2.58 -37.54 -1.24
CA PRO A 183 1.30 -37.01 -0.80
C PRO A 183 1.48 -35.64 -0.13
N ILE A 184 0.48 -34.81 -0.27
CA ILE A 184 0.38 -33.55 0.41
C ILE A 184 -1.04 -33.35 0.93
N ASP A 185 -1.17 -32.91 2.15
CA ASP A 185 -2.47 -32.59 2.73
C ASP A 185 -2.87 -31.17 2.39
N VAL A 186 -4.08 -31.03 1.85
CA VAL A 186 -4.72 -29.74 1.59
C VAL A 186 -5.96 -29.69 2.47
N ASP A 187 -6.01 -28.77 3.42
CA ASP A 187 -7.07 -28.66 4.44
C ASP A 187 -7.35 -29.97 5.16
N SER A 188 -6.28 -30.67 5.54
CA SER A 188 -6.34 -31.99 6.21
C SER A 188 -7.05 -33.07 5.39
N ARG A 189 -7.24 -32.87 4.10
CA ARG A 189 -7.74 -33.93 3.19
C ARG A 189 -6.57 -34.63 2.53
N ALA A 190 -6.56 -35.94 2.64
CA ALA A 190 -5.71 -36.80 1.85
C ALA A 190 -6.25 -36.93 0.41
N GLY A 191 -5.39 -37.39 -0.49
CA GLY A 191 -5.79 -37.57 -1.90
C GLY A 191 -5.16 -36.56 -2.86
N PHE A 192 -4.32 -35.69 -2.38
CA PHE A 192 -3.51 -34.83 -3.22
C PHE A 192 -2.10 -35.40 -3.38
N VAL A 193 -1.53 -35.27 -4.59
CA VAL A 193 -0.20 -35.79 -4.91
C VAL A 193 0.59 -34.70 -5.66
N VAL A 194 1.81 -34.46 -5.23
CA VAL A 194 2.71 -33.50 -5.90
C VAL A 194 3.12 -34.08 -7.26
N VAL A 195 2.83 -33.37 -8.35
CA VAL A 195 3.23 -33.77 -9.71
C VAL A 195 4.37 -32.93 -10.25
N GLY A 196 4.65 -31.79 -9.62
CA GLY A 196 5.78 -30.96 -9.98
C GLY A 196 5.97 -29.77 -9.06
N VAL A 197 7.13 -29.14 -9.23
CA VAL A 197 7.54 -27.91 -8.57
C VAL A 197 7.67 -26.83 -9.65
N ALA A 198 7.05 -25.68 -9.44
CA ALA A 198 7.16 -24.54 -10.35
C ALA A 198 8.59 -23.97 -10.34
N GLU A 199 8.96 -23.28 -11.42
CA GLU A 199 10.28 -22.65 -11.50
C GLU A 199 10.52 -21.62 -10.39
N PRO A 200 11.79 -21.37 -10.03
CA PRO A 200 12.15 -20.45 -8.95
C PRO A 200 11.55 -19.07 -9.13
N GLY A 201 10.98 -18.53 -8.04
CA GLY A 201 10.37 -17.21 -8.03
C GLY A 201 8.96 -17.14 -8.61
N PHE A 202 8.43 -18.18 -9.25
CA PHE A 202 7.04 -18.21 -9.69
C PHE A 202 6.10 -18.30 -8.50
N HIS A 203 5.16 -17.37 -8.40
CA HIS A 203 4.19 -17.30 -7.31
C HIS A 203 2.76 -16.96 -7.79
N GLY A 204 2.48 -17.18 -9.06
CA GLY A 204 1.17 -16.89 -9.67
C GLY A 204 1.04 -15.47 -10.21
N PRO A 205 -0.11 -15.12 -10.79
CA PRO A 205 -0.36 -13.81 -11.38
C PRO A 205 -0.69 -12.71 -10.36
N GLU A 206 -0.86 -13.05 -9.07
CA GLU A 206 -1.11 -12.11 -7.99
C GLU A 206 0.21 -11.57 -7.43
N GLY A 207 0.71 -10.47 -7.96
CA GLY A 207 2.06 -9.99 -7.65
C GLY A 207 2.36 -9.63 -6.20
N LEU A 208 1.35 -9.33 -5.38
CA LEU A 208 1.53 -8.97 -3.97
C LEU A 208 1.38 -10.15 -3.02
N VAL A 209 0.63 -11.17 -3.40
CA VAL A 209 0.36 -12.33 -2.54
C VAL A 209 0.92 -13.56 -3.23
N GLN A 210 1.80 -14.28 -2.55
CA GLN A 210 2.51 -15.40 -3.14
C GLN A 210 1.71 -16.69 -2.96
N ALA A 211 1.28 -17.29 -4.07
CA ALA A 211 0.73 -18.63 -4.07
C ALA A 211 1.85 -19.68 -3.87
N ASP A 212 1.57 -20.66 -3.04
CA ASP A 212 2.47 -21.78 -2.80
C ASP A 212 1.99 -23.08 -3.46
N VAL A 213 0.72 -23.15 -3.83
CA VAL A 213 0.09 -24.37 -4.36
C VAL A 213 -0.86 -24.01 -5.49
N TRP A 214 -0.82 -24.82 -6.55
CA TRP A 214 -1.74 -24.76 -7.68
C TRP A 214 -2.50 -26.09 -7.80
N LEU A 215 -3.82 -25.99 -7.80
CA LEU A 215 -4.74 -27.11 -7.94
C LEU A 215 -5.52 -27.02 -9.24
N PRO A 216 -5.85 -28.14 -9.90
CA PRO A 216 -6.70 -28.08 -11.07
C PRO A 216 -8.12 -27.69 -10.65
N LEU A 217 -8.73 -26.82 -11.40
CA LEU A 217 -10.13 -26.47 -11.28
C LEU A 217 -10.96 -27.66 -11.76
N ALA A 218 -11.53 -28.39 -10.82
CA ALA A 218 -12.18 -29.68 -11.11
C ALA A 218 -13.51 -29.54 -11.87
N ASP A 219 -14.23 -28.44 -11.69
CA ASP A 219 -15.53 -28.20 -12.30
C ASP A 219 -15.69 -26.75 -12.72
N PRO A 220 -15.55 -26.45 -14.03
CA PRO A 220 -15.72 -25.08 -14.52
C PRO A 220 -17.16 -24.55 -14.35
N THR A 221 -18.12 -25.41 -13.94
CA THR A 221 -19.50 -24.97 -13.64
C THR A 221 -19.62 -24.28 -12.28
N LYS A 222 -18.58 -24.37 -11.47
CA LYS A 222 -18.56 -23.93 -10.07
C LYS A 222 -17.55 -22.82 -9.81
N GLU A 223 -17.09 -22.13 -10.87
CA GLU A 223 -16.14 -21.02 -10.80
C GLU A 223 -16.81 -19.75 -10.26
N TYR A 224 -16.91 -19.61 -8.95
CA TYR A 224 -17.25 -18.30 -8.34
C TYR A 224 -15.98 -17.55 -8.00
N GLY A 225 -15.91 -16.27 -8.40
CA GLY A 225 -14.78 -15.41 -8.08
C GLY A 225 -13.52 -15.69 -8.90
N ALA A 226 -13.65 -16.35 -10.03
CA ALA A 226 -12.52 -16.60 -10.91
C ALA A 226 -12.08 -15.33 -11.65
N ARG A 227 -10.77 -15.16 -11.72
CA ARG A 227 -10.12 -14.11 -12.50
C ARG A 227 -9.75 -14.65 -13.88
N ILE A 228 -9.90 -13.82 -14.91
CA ILE A 228 -9.67 -14.23 -16.30
C ILE A 228 -8.30 -13.72 -16.74
N LEU A 229 -7.52 -14.65 -17.29
CA LEU A 229 -6.27 -14.36 -17.97
C LEU A 229 -6.42 -14.58 -19.45
N GLY A 230 -5.72 -13.81 -20.25
CA GLY A 230 -5.64 -14.01 -21.68
C GLY A 230 -4.22 -13.86 -22.21
N ARG A 231 -3.94 -14.56 -23.29
CA ARG A 231 -2.74 -14.33 -24.10
C ARG A 231 -3.14 -13.99 -25.51
N LEU A 232 -2.71 -12.83 -25.99
CA LEU A 232 -2.95 -12.40 -27.36
C LEU A 232 -2.29 -13.39 -28.34
N HIS A 233 -3.05 -13.76 -29.37
CA HIS A 233 -2.50 -14.52 -30.48
C HIS A 233 -1.55 -13.65 -31.32
N PRO A 234 -0.52 -14.27 -31.95
CA PRO A 234 0.39 -13.54 -32.82
C PRO A 234 -0.34 -12.72 -33.88
N GLY A 235 0.05 -11.47 -34.05
CA GLY A 235 -0.53 -10.54 -35.02
C GLY A 235 -1.73 -9.72 -34.53
N PHE A 236 -2.23 -9.96 -33.32
CA PHE A 236 -3.29 -9.16 -32.74
C PHE A 236 -2.78 -8.24 -31.63
N ASP A 237 -3.39 -7.09 -31.51
CA ASP A 237 -3.10 -6.09 -30.48
C ASP A 237 -4.21 -6.04 -29.41
N LEU A 238 -3.94 -5.27 -28.35
CA LEU A 238 -4.88 -5.08 -27.25
C LEU A 238 -6.20 -4.43 -27.69
N ARG A 239 -6.19 -3.59 -28.75
CA ARG A 239 -7.39 -2.93 -29.25
C ARG A 239 -8.31 -3.92 -29.92
N ALA A 240 -7.78 -4.80 -30.75
CA ALA A 240 -8.52 -5.89 -31.39
C ALA A 240 -9.15 -6.82 -30.36
N ALA A 241 -8.38 -7.22 -29.34
CA ALA A 241 -8.88 -8.07 -28.27
C ALA A 241 -10.01 -7.38 -27.45
N ARG A 242 -9.86 -6.10 -27.13
CA ARG A 242 -10.91 -5.34 -26.44
C ARG A 242 -12.21 -5.28 -27.25
N ALA A 243 -12.11 -5.02 -28.54
CA ALA A 243 -13.27 -4.95 -29.42
C ALA A 243 -13.99 -6.30 -29.52
N GLU A 244 -13.25 -7.39 -29.75
CA GLU A 244 -13.81 -8.74 -29.82
C GLU A 244 -14.43 -9.16 -28.49
N LEU A 245 -13.71 -9.03 -27.37
CA LEU A 245 -14.19 -9.39 -26.04
C LEU A 245 -15.42 -8.57 -25.64
N GLY A 246 -15.48 -7.29 -26.01
CA GLY A 246 -16.67 -6.46 -25.77
C GLY A 246 -17.91 -7.01 -26.46
N VAL A 247 -17.80 -7.43 -27.73
CA VAL A 247 -18.91 -8.04 -28.47
C VAL A 247 -19.29 -9.40 -27.86
N LEU A 248 -18.29 -10.24 -27.57
CA LEU A 248 -18.54 -11.56 -26.96
C LEU A 248 -19.21 -11.42 -25.60
N TRP A 249 -18.79 -10.45 -24.79
CA TRP A 249 -19.39 -10.21 -23.49
C TRP A 249 -20.84 -9.78 -23.55
N GLN A 250 -21.20 -8.92 -24.48
CA GLN A 250 -22.60 -8.56 -24.71
C GLN A 250 -23.44 -9.76 -25.14
N ASN A 251 -22.87 -10.70 -25.87
CA ASN A 251 -23.53 -11.95 -26.21
C ASN A 251 -23.69 -12.86 -24.98
N VAL A 252 -22.67 -12.94 -24.12
CA VAL A 252 -22.72 -13.69 -22.86
C VAL A 252 -23.86 -13.18 -21.98
N LEU A 253 -23.93 -11.86 -21.77
CA LEU A 253 -24.99 -11.25 -20.96
C LEU A 253 -26.40 -11.51 -21.55
N ARG A 254 -26.55 -11.47 -22.89
CA ARG A 254 -27.82 -11.81 -23.54
C ARG A 254 -28.19 -13.28 -23.33
N GLN A 255 -27.24 -14.20 -23.46
CA GLN A 255 -27.49 -15.62 -23.22
C GLN A 255 -27.80 -15.92 -21.76
N GLU A 256 -27.18 -15.22 -20.82
CA GLU A 256 -27.49 -15.32 -19.40
C GLU A 256 -28.91 -14.89 -19.10
N ALA A 257 -29.34 -13.77 -19.65
CA ALA A 257 -30.71 -13.27 -19.49
C ALA A 257 -31.78 -14.27 -20.02
N ILE A 258 -31.45 -15.05 -21.06
CA ILE A 258 -32.34 -16.09 -21.61
C ILE A 258 -32.29 -17.36 -20.74
N ALA A 259 -31.09 -17.78 -20.33
CA ALA A 259 -30.88 -19.04 -19.59
C ALA A 259 -31.38 -18.98 -18.14
N VAL A 260 -31.36 -17.78 -17.55
CA VAL A 260 -31.81 -17.52 -16.17
C VAL A 260 -32.73 -16.32 -16.17
N PRO A 261 -34.01 -16.48 -16.58
CA PRO A 261 -34.96 -15.37 -16.77
C PRO A 261 -35.22 -14.54 -15.51
N ASP A 262 -35.05 -15.14 -14.33
CA ASP A 262 -35.22 -14.50 -13.03
C ASP A 262 -33.97 -13.73 -12.57
N ARG A 263 -32.89 -13.75 -13.36
CA ARG A 263 -31.64 -13.05 -13.05
C ARG A 263 -31.57 -11.78 -13.87
N VAL A 264 -31.41 -10.67 -13.17
CA VAL A 264 -31.17 -9.38 -13.84
C VAL A 264 -29.85 -9.46 -14.60
N PRO A 265 -29.83 -9.10 -15.88
CA PRO A 265 -28.60 -8.91 -16.62
C PRO A 265 -27.75 -7.92 -15.86
N HIS A 266 -26.64 -8.38 -15.27
CA HIS A 266 -25.68 -7.46 -14.68
C HIS A 266 -25.17 -6.56 -15.80
N GLN A 267 -25.38 -5.25 -15.67
CA GLN A 267 -24.72 -4.28 -16.56
C GLN A 267 -23.24 -4.27 -16.15
N THR A 268 -22.53 -5.31 -16.54
CA THR A 268 -21.12 -5.44 -16.28
C THR A 268 -20.33 -5.06 -17.50
N ILE A 269 -19.18 -4.43 -17.26
CA ILE A 269 -18.26 -3.96 -18.28
C ILE A 269 -16.96 -4.77 -18.13
N LEU A 270 -16.47 -5.31 -19.25
CA LEU A 270 -15.15 -5.91 -19.27
C LEU A 270 -14.08 -4.83 -19.36
N ALA A 271 -13.19 -4.80 -18.40
CA ALA A 271 -11.95 -4.06 -18.48
C ALA A 271 -10.81 -5.03 -18.86
N VAL A 272 -10.09 -4.67 -19.90
CA VAL A 272 -8.99 -5.48 -20.45
C VAL A 272 -7.70 -4.67 -20.34
N ALA A 273 -6.75 -5.15 -19.57
CA ALA A 273 -5.48 -4.49 -19.31
C ALA A 273 -4.30 -5.45 -19.47
N PRO A 274 -3.10 -4.97 -19.80
CA PRO A 274 -1.90 -5.81 -19.77
C PRO A 274 -1.69 -6.41 -18.38
N LEU A 275 -1.32 -7.69 -18.31
CA LEU A 275 -0.95 -8.32 -17.04
C LEU A 275 0.36 -7.70 -16.55
N ARG A 276 0.29 -6.94 -15.48
CA ARG A 276 1.45 -6.35 -14.80
C ARG A 276 1.58 -6.94 -13.39
N ALA A 277 2.72 -6.73 -12.78
CA ALA A 277 3.13 -7.44 -11.55
C ALA A 277 2.31 -7.11 -10.30
N GLY A 278 1.01 -7.13 -10.34
CA GLY A 278 0.30 -7.31 -9.08
C GLY A 278 -0.71 -6.28 -8.65
N LEU A 279 -0.71 -5.08 -9.19
CA LEU A 279 -1.76 -4.10 -8.90
C LEU A 279 -2.15 -3.41 -10.19
N HIS A 280 -3.38 -3.66 -10.62
CA HIS A 280 -3.93 -2.87 -11.71
C HIS A 280 -4.46 -1.55 -11.15
N PRO A 281 -3.77 -0.41 -11.40
CA PRO A 281 -4.28 0.90 -10.98
C PRO A 281 -5.68 1.19 -11.52
N GLU A 282 -5.98 0.63 -12.69
CA GLU A 282 -7.28 0.77 -13.35
C GLU A 282 -8.43 0.04 -12.61
N GLN A 283 -8.07 -0.92 -11.74
CA GLN A 283 -9.04 -1.80 -11.08
C GLN A 283 -9.52 -1.29 -9.71
N SER A 284 -8.76 -0.36 -9.09
CA SER A 284 -9.14 0.17 -7.79
C SER A 284 -8.71 1.62 -7.63
N PRO A 285 -9.65 2.56 -7.53
CA PRO A 285 -9.34 3.96 -7.20
C PRO A 285 -8.54 4.11 -5.90
N VAL A 286 -8.75 3.21 -4.94
CA VAL A 286 -7.99 3.17 -3.68
C VAL A 286 -6.52 2.88 -3.96
N MET A 287 -6.23 1.92 -4.84
CA MET A 287 -4.86 1.55 -5.18
C MET A 287 -4.11 2.66 -5.92
N GLN A 288 -4.77 3.35 -6.86
CA GLN A 288 -4.19 4.52 -7.54
C GLN A 288 -3.81 5.61 -6.56
N ARG A 289 -4.65 5.86 -5.55
CA ARG A 289 -4.37 6.86 -4.52
C ARG A 289 -3.24 6.41 -3.59
N LEU A 290 -3.20 5.11 -3.23
CA LEU A 290 -2.09 4.56 -2.44
C LEU A 290 -0.75 4.71 -3.17
N LEU A 291 -0.71 4.36 -4.45
CA LEU A 291 0.48 4.52 -5.30
C LEU A 291 0.84 6.01 -5.46
N GLY A 292 -0.15 6.86 -5.73
CA GLY A 292 0.04 8.31 -5.81
C GLY A 292 0.58 8.89 -4.51
N GLY A 293 0.04 8.46 -3.36
CA GLY A 293 0.52 8.85 -2.04
C GLY A 293 1.97 8.42 -1.78
N ALA A 294 2.31 7.17 -2.12
CA ALA A 294 3.69 6.67 -1.99
C ALA A 294 4.68 7.46 -2.87
N ILE A 295 4.30 7.77 -4.11
CA ILE A 295 5.11 8.61 -5.02
C ILE A 295 5.28 10.01 -4.43
N ALA A 296 4.22 10.62 -3.91
CA ALA A 296 4.27 11.96 -3.32
C ALA A 296 5.19 12.00 -2.09
N VAL A 297 5.12 10.99 -1.21
CA VAL A 297 6.02 10.86 -0.05
C VAL A 297 7.47 10.71 -0.52
N ALA A 298 7.76 9.83 -1.48
CA ALA A 298 9.09 9.64 -2.02
C ALA A 298 9.65 10.95 -2.62
N LEU A 299 8.82 11.66 -3.39
CA LEU A 299 9.20 12.93 -4.00
C LEU A 299 9.48 14.00 -2.93
N LEU A 300 8.64 14.13 -1.90
CA LEU A 300 8.86 15.06 -0.80
C LEU A 300 10.17 14.76 -0.07
N VAL A 301 10.48 13.49 0.21
CA VAL A 301 11.75 13.09 0.85
C VAL A 301 12.95 13.46 -0.03
N VAL A 302 12.88 13.24 -1.35
CA VAL A 302 13.91 13.65 -2.30
C VAL A 302 14.07 15.17 -2.33
N VAL A 303 12.98 15.92 -2.37
CA VAL A 303 13.02 17.40 -2.34
C VAL A 303 13.68 17.90 -1.06
N ILE A 304 13.31 17.35 0.10
CA ILE A 304 13.95 17.69 1.38
C ILE A 304 15.45 17.43 1.32
N ALA A 305 15.85 16.26 0.78
CA ALA A 305 17.25 15.90 0.64
C ALA A 305 18.01 16.89 -0.27
N CYS A 306 17.42 17.24 -1.42
CA CYS A 306 18.00 18.21 -2.36
C CYS A 306 18.19 19.57 -1.72
N VAL A 307 17.19 20.07 -1.02
CA VAL A 307 17.19 21.36 -0.35
C VAL A 307 18.24 21.38 0.77
N ASN A 308 18.31 20.32 1.58
CA ASN A 308 19.32 20.20 2.63
C ASN A 308 20.74 20.17 2.07
N LEU A 309 20.94 19.38 1.01
CA LEU A 309 22.22 19.28 0.31
C LEU A 309 22.64 20.64 -0.28
N ALA A 310 21.72 21.35 -0.92
CA ALA A 310 21.96 22.68 -1.47
C ALA A 310 22.35 23.69 -0.37
N GLY A 311 21.65 23.66 0.77
CA GLY A 311 21.94 24.53 1.92
C GLY A 311 23.33 24.27 2.52
N LEU A 312 23.68 23.00 2.74
CA LEU A 312 25.01 22.63 3.28
C LEU A 312 26.13 22.94 2.29
N THR A 313 25.92 22.69 1.01
CA THR A 313 26.87 23.00 -0.07
C THR A 313 27.10 24.49 -0.17
N LEU A 314 26.02 25.29 -0.16
CA LEU A 314 26.09 26.73 -0.20
C LEU A 314 26.88 27.29 0.99
N SER A 315 26.59 26.78 2.19
CA SER A 315 27.31 27.22 3.40
C SER A 315 28.82 26.93 3.30
N ARG A 316 29.20 25.80 2.70
CA ARG A 316 30.61 25.43 2.51
C ARG A 316 31.30 26.25 1.43
N VAL A 317 30.64 26.49 0.30
CA VAL A 317 31.18 27.36 -0.77
C VAL A 317 31.43 28.78 -0.24
N LEU A 318 30.51 29.31 0.54
CA LEU A 318 30.63 30.62 1.15
C LEU A 318 31.76 30.70 2.21
N ALA A 319 31.94 29.66 3.01
CA ALA A 319 33.04 29.55 3.96
C ALA A 319 34.42 29.56 3.28
N ARG A 320 34.49 29.13 2.02
CA ARG A 320 35.70 29.10 1.19
C ARG A 320 35.81 30.31 0.27
N GLY A 321 34.96 31.28 0.40
CA GLY A 321 34.98 32.51 -0.40
C GLY A 321 36.37 33.19 -0.52
N PRO A 322 37.13 33.38 0.58
CA PRO A 322 38.48 33.95 0.53
C PRO A 322 39.47 33.07 -0.30
N GLU A 323 39.46 31.74 -0.12
CA GLU A 323 40.30 30.81 -0.91
C GLU A 323 39.96 30.93 -2.43
N ILE A 324 38.66 30.95 -2.75
CA ILE A 324 38.19 31.07 -4.12
C ILE A 324 38.59 32.43 -4.73
N ALA A 325 38.49 33.51 -3.97
CA ALA A 325 38.87 34.82 -4.41
C ALA A 325 40.40 34.96 -4.69
N VAL A 326 41.26 34.39 -3.82
CA VAL A 326 42.70 34.34 -4.05
C VAL A 326 43.03 33.58 -5.31
N ARG A 327 42.44 32.41 -5.53
CA ARG A 327 42.65 31.61 -6.75
C ARG A 327 42.20 32.34 -8.01
N ALA A 328 41.05 33.01 -7.94
CA ALA A 328 40.57 33.81 -9.04
C ALA A 328 41.50 34.98 -9.36
N ALA A 329 42.08 35.64 -8.33
CA ALA A 329 43.09 36.70 -8.48
C ALA A 329 44.40 36.19 -9.08
N LEU A 330 44.79 34.93 -8.79
CA LEU A 330 45.96 34.23 -9.34
C LEU A 330 45.70 33.70 -10.78
N GLY A 331 44.58 34.01 -11.41
CA GLY A 331 44.30 33.68 -12.80
C GLY A 331 43.54 32.34 -13.04
N SER A 332 43.01 31.69 -11.99
CA SER A 332 42.17 30.52 -12.18
C SER A 332 40.91 30.84 -12.98
N SER A 333 40.64 30.07 -14.04
CA SER A 333 39.43 30.27 -14.83
C SER A 333 38.16 29.88 -14.03
N ARG A 334 37.01 30.48 -14.36
CA ARG A 334 35.71 30.15 -13.75
C ARG A 334 35.40 28.65 -13.88
N ALA A 335 35.79 28.03 -15.01
CA ALA A 335 35.59 26.60 -15.23
C ALA A 335 36.42 25.73 -14.24
N GLN A 336 37.67 26.14 -13.94
CA GLN A 336 38.50 25.45 -12.94
C GLN A 336 37.90 25.53 -11.53
N LEU A 337 37.40 26.69 -11.13
CA LEU A 337 36.71 26.83 -9.83
C LEU A 337 35.45 25.97 -9.74
N TRP A 338 34.71 25.82 -10.85
CA TRP A 338 33.58 24.90 -10.93
C TRP A 338 34.00 23.44 -10.78
N VAL A 339 35.06 23.03 -11.46
CA VAL A 339 35.61 21.65 -11.36
C VAL A 339 36.05 21.35 -9.94
N ASP A 340 36.69 22.30 -9.25
CA ASP A 340 37.16 22.11 -7.87
C ASP A 340 36.01 21.95 -6.85
N VAL A 341 34.96 22.75 -6.98
CA VAL A 341 33.76 22.61 -6.14
C VAL A 341 32.98 21.36 -6.55
N GLY A 342 32.84 21.12 -7.83
CA GLY A 342 32.11 19.96 -8.37
C GLY A 342 32.77 18.63 -8.01
N ALA A 343 34.11 18.54 -8.00
CA ALA A 343 34.81 17.31 -7.63
C ALA A 343 34.50 16.85 -6.19
N GLU A 344 34.43 17.80 -5.26
CA GLU A 344 34.09 17.50 -3.86
C GLU A 344 32.64 16.96 -3.75
N LEU A 345 31.73 17.59 -4.47
CA LEU A 345 30.31 17.18 -4.47
C LEU A 345 30.10 15.83 -5.13
N VAL A 346 30.79 15.57 -6.24
CA VAL A 346 30.74 14.25 -6.92
C VAL A 346 31.22 13.14 -6.01
N LEU A 347 32.32 13.33 -5.26
CA LEU A 347 32.81 12.34 -4.32
C LEU A 347 31.82 12.06 -3.18
N LEU A 348 31.26 13.10 -2.56
CA LEU A 348 30.25 12.95 -1.51
C LEU A 348 29.01 12.24 -2.02
N PHE A 349 28.65 12.56 -3.25
CA PHE A 349 27.50 11.99 -3.91
C PHE A 349 27.68 10.52 -4.26
N LEU A 350 28.81 10.14 -4.84
CA LEU A 350 29.15 8.75 -5.12
C LEU A 350 29.16 7.93 -3.81
N ALA A 351 29.79 8.45 -2.77
CA ALA A 351 29.80 7.79 -1.46
C ALA A 351 28.40 7.64 -0.86
N GLY A 352 27.58 8.71 -0.90
CA GLY A 352 26.22 8.69 -0.40
C GLY A 352 25.30 7.74 -1.18
N THR A 353 25.43 7.73 -2.52
CA THR A 353 24.65 6.84 -3.39
C THR A 353 25.04 5.38 -3.21
N THR A 354 26.33 5.09 -3.12
CA THR A 354 26.81 3.73 -2.85
C THR A 354 26.28 3.23 -1.51
N LEU A 355 26.36 4.04 -0.47
CA LEU A 355 25.83 3.70 0.83
C LEU A 355 24.31 3.55 0.82
N ALA A 356 23.58 4.39 0.05
CA ALA A 356 22.13 4.28 -0.14
C ALA A 356 21.73 2.92 -0.72
N PHE A 357 22.43 2.45 -1.74
CA PHE A 357 22.18 1.12 -2.31
C PHE A 357 22.49 -0.02 -1.34
N LEU A 358 23.49 0.13 -0.49
CA LEU A 358 23.82 -0.87 0.52
C LEU A 358 22.76 -0.94 1.63
N ILE A 359 22.20 0.21 2.03
CA ILE A 359 21.21 0.25 3.12
C ILE A 359 19.76 0.07 2.64
N ALA A 360 19.45 0.31 1.36
CA ALA A 360 18.08 0.17 0.83
C ALA A 360 17.44 -1.20 1.12
N PRO A 361 18.12 -2.36 0.93
CA PRO A 361 17.57 -3.66 1.29
C PRO A 361 17.31 -3.80 2.80
N LEU A 362 18.12 -3.18 3.65
CA LEU A 362 17.93 -3.19 5.10
C LEU A 362 16.72 -2.36 5.50
N ILE A 363 16.53 -1.20 4.88
CA ILE A 363 15.31 -0.38 5.05
C ILE A 363 14.07 -1.17 4.61
N GLY A 364 14.13 -1.85 3.46
CA GLY A 364 13.03 -2.69 2.96
C GLY A 364 12.68 -3.83 3.92
N ARG A 365 13.69 -4.55 4.44
CA ARG A 365 13.48 -5.60 5.45
C ARG A 365 12.93 -5.05 6.76
N GLY A 366 13.47 -3.93 7.24
CA GLY A 366 12.96 -3.27 8.44
C GLY A 366 11.51 -2.84 8.29
N LEU A 367 11.15 -2.32 7.11
CA LEU A 367 9.78 -1.96 6.77
C LEU A 367 8.88 -3.20 6.78
N MET A 368 9.30 -4.32 6.19
CA MET A 368 8.54 -5.57 6.20
C MET A 368 8.30 -6.11 7.60
N LEU A 369 9.32 -6.07 8.46
CA LEU A 369 9.18 -6.47 9.87
C LEU A 369 8.19 -5.57 10.62
N ALA A 370 8.22 -4.27 10.34
CA ALA A 370 7.28 -3.31 10.94
C ALA A 370 5.84 -3.49 10.44
N LEU A 371 5.67 -3.95 9.20
CA LEU A 371 4.37 -4.18 8.60
C LEU A 371 3.65 -5.41 9.16
N ALA A 372 4.38 -6.41 9.65
CA ALA A 372 3.87 -7.65 10.30
C ALA A 372 2.51 -8.12 9.76
N THR A 373 2.36 -8.19 8.43
CA THR A 373 1.12 -8.63 7.81
C THR A 373 0.98 -10.14 7.91
N PRO A 374 -0.22 -10.68 8.17
CA PRO A 374 -0.45 -12.13 8.19
C PRO A 374 -0.26 -12.78 6.80
N PHE A 375 -0.19 -11.97 5.75
CA PHE A 375 0.07 -12.42 4.39
C PHE A 375 1.56 -12.31 4.07
N ALA A 376 2.10 -13.30 3.36
CA ALA A 376 3.47 -13.29 2.88
C ALA A 376 3.67 -12.23 1.76
N PHE A 377 3.65 -10.96 2.15
CA PHE A 377 4.15 -9.91 1.27
C PHE A 377 5.67 -9.98 1.31
N THR A 378 6.30 -10.19 0.19
CA THR A 378 7.75 -10.05 0.08
C THR A 378 8.05 -8.75 -0.66
N LEU A 379 8.51 -7.76 0.10
CA LEU A 379 9.12 -6.56 -0.47
C LEU A 379 10.60 -6.89 -0.72
N ASP A 380 10.87 -7.66 -1.76
CA ASP A 380 12.25 -7.82 -2.19
C ASP A 380 12.67 -6.55 -2.92
N VAL A 381 13.55 -5.79 -2.27
CA VAL A 381 14.22 -4.66 -2.92
C VAL A 381 15.21 -5.24 -3.93
N HIS A 382 14.74 -5.37 -5.16
CA HIS A 382 15.59 -5.81 -6.24
C HIS A 382 16.29 -4.59 -6.86
N LEU A 383 17.60 -4.61 -6.82
CA LEU A 383 18.46 -3.63 -7.49
C LEU A 383 18.69 -4.06 -8.95
N ASP A 384 17.61 -4.08 -9.74
CA ASP A 384 17.69 -4.34 -11.17
C ASP A 384 18.11 -3.11 -11.96
N GLY A 385 18.41 -3.30 -13.26
CA GLY A 385 18.85 -2.22 -14.12
C GLY A 385 17.88 -1.03 -14.19
N ALA A 386 16.57 -1.28 -14.15
CA ALA A 386 15.55 -0.23 -14.18
C ALA A 386 15.54 0.59 -12.88
N THR A 387 15.57 -0.08 -11.72
CA THR A 387 15.65 0.57 -10.40
C THR A 387 16.95 1.37 -10.27
N LEU A 388 18.08 0.79 -10.71
CA LEU A 388 19.37 1.47 -10.71
C LEU A 388 19.37 2.70 -11.62
N ALA A 389 18.88 2.56 -12.85
CA ALA A 389 18.84 3.66 -13.83
C ALA A 389 17.95 4.80 -13.35
N LEU A 390 16.72 4.50 -12.87
CA LEU A 390 15.81 5.52 -12.39
C LEU A 390 16.30 6.18 -11.10
N SER A 391 16.88 5.41 -10.19
CA SER A 391 17.54 5.94 -9.00
C SER A 391 18.72 6.82 -9.36
N PHE A 392 19.55 6.43 -10.33
CA PHE A 392 20.66 7.23 -10.82
C PHE A 392 20.18 8.55 -11.46
N ILE A 393 19.13 8.51 -12.27
CA ILE A 393 18.52 9.71 -12.88
C ILE A 393 18.00 10.66 -11.80
N LEU A 394 17.18 10.17 -10.88
CA LEU A 394 16.64 10.98 -9.78
C LEU A 394 17.75 11.57 -8.93
N THR A 395 18.75 10.79 -8.63
CA THR A 395 19.90 11.18 -7.86
C THR A 395 20.72 12.24 -8.60
N SER A 396 20.98 12.07 -9.88
CA SER A 396 21.69 13.05 -10.70
C SER A 396 20.93 14.38 -10.80
N LEU A 397 19.60 14.33 -10.99
CA LEU A 397 18.73 15.51 -10.97
C LEU A 397 18.79 16.23 -9.61
N ALA A 398 18.75 15.46 -8.52
CA ALA A 398 18.86 15.99 -7.16
C ALA A 398 20.17 16.74 -6.95
N VAL A 399 21.29 16.17 -7.42
CA VAL A 399 22.61 16.81 -7.33
C VAL A 399 22.70 18.06 -8.19
N ILE A 400 22.26 17.96 -9.44
CA ILE A 400 22.25 19.13 -10.32
C ILE A 400 21.45 20.26 -9.68
N ALA A 401 20.25 19.98 -9.18
CA ALA A 401 19.42 20.97 -8.48
C ALA A 401 20.10 21.54 -7.22
N ALA A 402 20.72 20.68 -6.42
CA ALA A 402 21.42 21.08 -5.20
C ALA A 402 22.71 21.85 -5.45
N THR A 403 23.38 21.64 -6.58
CA THR A 403 24.66 22.28 -6.92
C THR A 403 24.53 23.51 -7.78
N LEU A 404 23.43 23.63 -8.54
CA LEU A 404 23.23 24.72 -9.50
C LEU A 404 23.27 26.09 -8.83
N VAL A 405 22.50 26.27 -7.74
CA VAL A 405 22.41 27.57 -7.03
C VAL A 405 23.73 27.94 -6.33
N PRO A 406 24.36 27.07 -5.52
CA PRO A 406 25.65 27.34 -4.92
C PRO A 406 26.74 27.61 -5.95
N GLY A 407 26.75 26.82 -7.04
CA GLY A 407 27.74 27.03 -8.10
C GLY A 407 27.60 28.34 -8.85
N LEU A 408 26.38 28.76 -9.22
CA LEU A 408 26.13 30.05 -9.82
C LEU A 408 26.52 31.19 -8.88
N GLN A 409 26.33 31.04 -7.59
CA GLN A 409 26.77 32.05 -6.61
C GLN A 409 28.28 32.11 -6.47
N ALA A 410 28.98 30.96 -6.47
CA ALA A 410 30.43 30.91 -6.45
C ALA A 410 31.07 31.70 -7.62
N MET A 411 30.42 31.66 -8.79
CA MET A 411 30.90 32.42 -9.96
C MET A 411 30.66 33.93 -9.90
N ARG A 412 29.72 34.39 -9.08
CA ARG A 412 29.41 35.83 -8.90
C ARG A 412 30.31 36.50 -7.87
N VAL A 413 31.17 35.76 -7.18
CA VAL A 413 32.15 36.32 -6.24
C VAL A 413 33.18 37.14 -7.04
N ALA A 414 33.08 38.45 -6.96
CA ALA A 414 34.04 39.36 -7.55
C ALA A 414 35.31 39.38 -6.67
N PRO A 415 36.52 39.07 -7.22
CA PRO A 415 37.75 39.02 -6.44
C PRO A 415 38.08 40.35 -5.72
N ALA A 416 37.81 41.49 -6.40
CA ALA A 416 38.02 42.81 -5.84
C ALA A 416 37.07 43.14 -4.67
N GLY A 417 35.87 42.57 -4.64
CA GLY A 417 34.89 42.77 -3.55
C GLY A 417 35.30 42.00 -2.28
N VAL A 418 35.80 40.78 -2.41
CA VAL A 418 36.21 39.97 -1.26
C VAL A 418 37.48 40.51 -0.60
N LEU A 419 38.44 40.99 -1.39
CA LEU A 419 39.68 41.58 -0.88
C LEU A 419 39.47 42.95 -0.23
N ARG A 420 38.43 43.70 -0.62
CA ARG A 420 38.00 44.97 0.02
C ARG A 420 37.03 44.75 1.18
N ALA A 421 36.38 43.57 1.30
CA ALA A 421 35.30 43.31 2.25
C ALA A 421 35.78 43.09 3.70
N GLU A 422 37.08 43.21 3.99
CA GLU A 422 37.54 43.35 5.38
C GLU A 422 37.05 44.68 6.01
N THR A 423 36.57 45.63 5.20
CA THR A 423 36.10 46.94 5.68
C THR A 423 34.59 47.21 5.51
N THR A 424 33.85 46.47 4.69
CA THR A 424 32.40 46.75 4.46
C THR A 424 31.58 45.49 4.32
N SER A 425 31.13 44.93 5.45
CA SER A 425 30.42 43.62 5.54
C SER A 425 28.90 43.66 5.19
N ALA A 426 28.36 44.72 4.59
CA ALA A 426 26.91 44.91 4.60
C ALA A 426 26.13 44.58 3.30
N GLY A 427 26.76 44.47 2.13
CA GLY A 427 26.03 44.45 0.85
C GLY A 427 25.71 43.10 0.23
N GLU A 428 26.65 42.13 0.23
CA GLU A 428 26.47 40.84 -0.42
C GLU A 428 25.69 39.83 0.43
N SER A 429 25.53 40.10 1.70
CA SER A 429 24.94 39.22 2.70
C SER A 429 23.44 38.96 2.50
N LYS A 430 22.65 39.90 1.96
CA LYS A 430 21.19 39.80 1.93
C LYS A 430 20.63 38.80 0.92
N VAL A 431 21.24 38.70 -0.27
CA VAL A 431 20.79 37.75 -1.30
C VAL A 431 21.06 36.31 -0.87
N VAL A 432 22.26 36.06 -0.33
CA VAL A 432 22.65 34.75 0.17
C VAL A 432 21.75 34.32 1.34
N GLN A 433 21.46 35.22 2.27
CA GLN A 433 20.55 34.95 3.38
C GLN A 433 19.13 34.64 2.91
N ARG A 434 18.61 35.33 1.88
CA ARG A 434 17.31 35.04 1.30
C ARG A 434 17.27 33.65 0.65
N VAL A 435 18.29 33.26 -0.09
CA VAL A 435 18.37 31.97 -0.72
C VAL A 435 18.44 30.84 0.32
N GLN A 436 19.31 31.00 1.34
CA GLN A 436 19.38 30.03 2.45
C GLN A 436 18.07 29.96 3.22
N GLY A 437 17.44 31.10 3.49
CA GLY A 437 16.13 31.18 4.12
C GLY A 437 15.06 30.47 3.27
N GLY A 438 15.08 30.64 1.95
CA GLY A 438 14.19 29.96 1.02
C GLY A 438 14.35 28.43 1.07
N PHE A 439 15.58 27.94 1.15
CA PHE A 439 15.81 26.51 1.32
C PHE A 439 15.25 25.98 2.65
N VAL A 440 15.48 26.69 3.75
CA VAL A 440 14.93 26.30 5.06
C VAL A 440 13.39 26.35 5.05
N VAL A 441 12.78 27.37 4.46
CA VAL A 441 11.32 27.47 4.31
C VAL A 441 10.78 26.28 3.51
N GLY A 442 11.38 25.95 2.37
CA GLY A 442 10.94 24.82 1.53
C GLY A 442 11.05 23.47 2.28
N GLN A 443 12.16 23.26 2.99
CA GLN A 443 12.38 22.04 3.78
C GLN A 443 11.38 21.92 4.95
N LEU A 444 11.19 23.00 5.69
CA LEU A 444 10.21 23.04 6.79
C LEU A 444 8.78 22.86 6.25
N ALA A 445 8.44 23.44 5.10
CA ALA A 445 7.13 23.26 4.49
C ALA A 445 6.86 21.80 4.11
N CYS A 446 7.82 21.13 3.47
CA CYS A 446 7.69 19.70 3.15
C CYS A 446 7.55 18.85 4.43
N ALA A 447 8.30 19.16 5.49
CA ALA A 447 8.20 18.46 6.77
C ALA A 447 6.84 18.69 7.45
N VAL A 448 6.28 19.91 7.42
CA VAL A 448 4.91 20.19 7.91
C VAL A 448 3.88 19.33 7.16
N LEU A 449 3.97 19.27 5.82
CA LEU A 449 3.04 18.48 5.02
C LEU A 449 3.10 16.98 5.36
N LEU A 450 4.30 16.43 5.56
CA LEU A 450 4.47 15.02 5.95
C LEU A 450 3.92 14.74 7.35
N ILE A 451 4.22 15.62 8.34
CA ILE A 451 3.68 15.46 9.70
C ILE A 451 2.16 15.60 9.70
N ALA A 452 1.61 16.58 8.97
CA ALA A 452 0.17 16.75 8.84
C ALA A 452 -0.50 15.52 8.21
N GLY A 453 0.14 14.92 7.19
CA GLY A 453 -0.28 13.65 6.60
C GLY A 453 -0.32 12.51 7.62
N VAL A 454 0.72 12.38 8.45
CA VAL A 454 0.79 11.36 9.53
C VAL A 454 -0.30 11.59 10.57
N VAL A 455 -0.49 12.83 11.03
CA VAL A 455 -1.52 13.15 12.03
C VAL A 455 -2.92 12.91 11.47
N SER A 456 -3.18 13.28 10.21
CA SER A 456 -4.45 13.01 9.53
C SER A 456 -4.70 11.51 9.39
N ALA A 457 -3.70 10.74 8.97
CA ALA A 457 -3.79 9.29 8.86
C ALA A 457 -3.98 8.62 10.24
N ALA A 458 -3.33 9.13 11.29
CA ALA A 458 -3.50 8.65 12.66
C ALA A 458 -4.92 8.90 13.17
N ALA A 459 -5.48 10.09 12.92
CA ALA A 459 -6.85 10.42 13.29
C ALA A 459 -7.86 9.52 12.56
N ALA A 460 -7.66 9.28 11.26
CA ALA A 460 -8.48 8.37 10.49
C ALA A 460 -8.37 6.92 10.96
N ALA A 461 -7.15 6.44 11.23
CA ALA A 461 -6.92 5.10 11.78
C ALA A 461 -7.59 4.92 13.15
N ARG A 462 -7.49 5.95 14.01
CA ARG A 462 -8.17 5.94 15.32
C ARG A 462 -9.68 5.84 15.15
N ARG A 463 -10.29 6.60 14.24
CA ARG A 463 -11.71 6.49 13.91
C ARG A 463 -12.10 5.07 13.53
N ILE A 464 -11.31 4.44 12.62
CA ILE A 464 -11.57 3.07 12.16
C ILE A 464 -11.49 2.09 13.33
N LEU A 465 -10.52 2.26 14.24
CA LEU A 465 -10.35 1.41 15.42
C LEU A 465 -11.46 1.62 16.49
N GLU A 466 -12.06 2.81 16.52
CA GLU A 466 -13.15 3.17 17.42
C GLU A 466 -14.54 2.90 16.80
N LEU A 467 -14.59 2.41 15.52
CA LEU A 467 -15.86 2.06 14.87
C LEU A 467 -16.58 0.98 15.68
N ASN A 468 -17.84 1.27 15.97
CA ASN A 468 -18.72 0.25 16.51
C ASN A 468 -19.05 -0.76 15.42
N LEU A 469 -18.68 -2.02 15.64
CA LEU A 469 -18.98 -3.11 14.71
C LEU A 469 -20.49 -3.42 14.61
N GLY A 470 -21.32 -2.82 15.49
CA GLY A 470 -22.75 -3.13 15.60
C GLY A 470 -23.00 -4.54 16.15
N VAL A 471 -22.00 -5.12 16.81
CA VAL A 471 -22.08 -6.45 17.44
C VAL A 471 -21.73 -6.36 18.91
N ALA A 472 -22.43 -7.13 19.74
CA ALA A 472 -22.14 -7.18 21.17
C ALA A 472 -20.89 -8.02 21.42
N SER A 473 -19.95 -7.52 22.25
CA SER A 473 -18.77 -8.25 22.71
C SER A 473 -18.03 -9.00 21.58
N PRO A 474 -17.45 -8.29 20.60
CA PRO A 474 -16.82 -8.90 19.40
C PRO A 474 -15.70 -9.88 19.76
N GLU A 475 -15.07 -9.74 20.92
CA GLU A 475 -14.03 -10.64 21.43
C GLU A 475 -14.57 -12.04 21.80
N THR A 476 -15.88 -12.18 22.05
CA THR A 476 -16.54 -13.46 22.33
C THR A 476 -17.30 -14.03 21.12
N LEU A 477 -17.24 -13.36 20.00
CA LEU A 477 -17.77 -13.85 18.74
C LEU A 477 -16.63 -14.45 17.90
N VAL A 478 -16.73 -15.75 17.60
CA VAL A 478 -15.69 -16.51 16.90
C VAL A 478 -16.18 -16.93 15.53
N GLU A 479 -15.43 -16.57 14.51
CA GLU A 479 -15.58 -17.13 13.18
C GLU A 479 -14.96 -18.53 13.16
N ILE A 480 -15.67 -19.50 12.65
CA ILE A 480 -15.19 -20.86 12.41
C ILE A 480 -15.32 -21.08 10.91
N GLU A 481 -14.19 -21.00 10.22
CA GLU A 481 -14.11 -21.26 8.81
C GLU A 481 -13.75 -22.71 8.59
N SER A 482 -14.52 -23.44 7.76
CA SER A 482 -14.09 -24.72 7.25
C SER A 482 -13.02 -24.49 6.20
N LEU A 483 -11.82 -24.96 6.48
CA LEU A 483 -10.67 -24.92 5.54
C LEU A 483 -10.80 -25.97 4.42
N ALA A 484 -11.94 -26.69 4.36
CA ALA A 484 -12.24 -27.51 3.21
C ALA A 484 -12.18 -26.63 1.96
N PRO A 485 -11.48 -27.11 0.86
CA PRO A 485 -11.54 -26.37 -0.37
C PRO A 485 -13.02 -26.14 -0.63
N SER A 486 -13.41 -24.88 -0.59
CA SER A 486 -14.68 -24.51 -1.16
C SER A 486 -14.50 -24.74 -2.67
N THR A 487 -14.62 -26.01 -3.10
CA THR A 487 -15.16 -26.21 -4.42
C THR A 487 -16.41 -25.38 -4.41
N PRO A 488 -16.44 -24.31 -5.21
CA PRO A 488 -17.55 -23.42 -5.17
C PRO A 488 -18.76 -24.26 -5.49
N ILE A 489 -19.69 -24.29 -4.53
CA ILE A 489 -21.06 -24.67 -4.79
C ILE A 489 -21.24 -26.14 -5.22
N ILE A 490 -20.83 -27.07 -4.40
CA ILE A 490 -21.80 -28.08 -4.04
C ILE A 490 -22.51 -27.47 -2.84
N PRO A 491 -23.83 -27.47 -2.80
CA PRO A 491 -24.52 -27.36 -1.55
C PRO A 491 -24.25 -28.65 -0.78
N ASP A 492 -23.08 -28.78 -0.20
CA ASP A 492 -22.87 -29.71 0.89
C ASP A 492 -23.47 -29.08 2.14
N THR A 493 -24.78 -28.84 2.02
CA THR A 493 -25.62 -28.43 3.14
C THR A 493 -25.48 -29.44 4.26
N ALA A 494 -25.38 -30.73 3.94
CA ALA A 494 -25.25 -31.78 4.92
C ALA A 494 -23.93 -31.73 5.71
N GLY A 495 -22.78 -31.58 5.07
CA GLY A 495 -21.52 -31.48 5.79
C GLY A 495 -21.36 -30.22 6.61
N ARG A 496 -21.98 -29.11 6.16
CA ARG A 496 -21.98 -27.82 6.89
C ARG A 496 -23.00 -27.82 8.01
N ASP A 497 -24.13 -28.48 7.85
CA ASP A 497 -25.09 -28.68 8.94
C ASP A 497 -24.43 -29.54 10.04
N LEU A 498 -23.67 -30.56 9.66
CA LEU A 498 -22.90 -31.37 10.58
C LEU A 498 -21.83 -30.54 11.33
N LEU A 499 -21.15 -29.61 10.66
CA LEU A 499 -20.19 -28.71 11.33
C LEU A 499 -20.90 -27.80 12.33
N LEU A 500 -22.03 -27.22 11.95
CA LEU A 500 -22.82 -26.36 12.83
C LEU A 500 -23.29 -27.12 14.09
N GLU A 501 -23.79 -28.34 13.93
CA GLU A 501 -24.21 -29.20 15.05
C GLU A 501 -23.03 -29.56 15.95
N ARG A 502 -21.91 -29.98 15.37
CA ARG A 502 -20.68 -30.25 16.15
C ARG A 502 -20.18 -29.03 16.93
N VAL A 503 -20.25 -27.84 16.33
CA VAL A 503 -19.88 -26.60 17.01
C VAL A 503 -20.83 -26.31 18.18
N ARG A 504 -22.13 -26.55 18.02
CA ARG A 504 -23.13 -26.36 19.07
C ARG A 504 -22.95 -27.27 20.28
N GLU A 505 -22.41 -28.48 20.05
CA GLU A 505 -22.13 -29.44 21.12
C GLU A 505 -20.90 -29.10 21.97
N LEU A 506 -20.08 -28.12 21.55
CA LEU A 506 -18.85 -27.76 22.28
C LEU A 506 -19.19 -26.98 23.56
N PRO A 507 -18.62 -27.33 24.72
CA PRO A 507 -18.93 -26.69 26.00
C PRO A 507 -18.61 -25.16 26.05
N ALA A 508 -17.69 -24.71 25.21
CA ALA A 508 -17.29 -23.32 25.11
C ALA A 508 -18.32 -22.47 24.35
N VAL A 509 -19.23 -23.08 23.59
CA VAL A 509 -20.17 -22.41 22.68
C VAL A 509 -21.49 -22.15 23.39
N ILE A 510 -21.98 -20.92 23.28
CA ILE A 510 -23.28 -20.48 23.80
C ILE A 510 -24.35 -20.58 22.70
N ALA A 511 -23.99 -20.12 21.49
CA ALA A 511 -24.84 -20.16 20.31
C ALA A 511 -23.97 -20.27 19.06
N ALA A 512 -24.47 -20.96 18.04
CA ALA A 512 -23.79 -21.03 16.75
C ALA A 512 -24.79 -20.88 15.61
N VAL A 513 -24.42 -20.10 14.61
CA VAL A 513 -25.23 -19.72 13.44
C VAL A 513 -24.38 -19.73 12.18
N ARG A 514 -25.04 -19.74 11.02
CA ARG A 514 -24.36 -19.68 9.71
C ARG A 514 -24.53 -18.30 9.08
N ALA A 515 -23.49 -17.85 8.40
CA ALA A 515 -23.50 -16.64 7.58
C ALA A 515 -22.65 -16.83 6.33
N VAL A 516 -22.95 -16.09 5.28
CA VAL A 516 -22.05 -16.04 4.10
C VAL A 516 -20.84 -15.18 4.42
N GLN A 517 -21.05 -14.09 5.15
CA GLN A 517 -20.00 -13.18 5.57
C GLN A 517 -20.17 -12.78 7.04
N VAL A 518 -19.04 -12.63 7.71
CA VAL A 518 -18.98 -12.25 9.12
C VAL A 518 -18.73 -10.76 9.30
N PRO A 519 -19.13 -10.17 10.45
CA PRO A 519 -18.75 -8.79 10.78
C PRO A 519 -17.23 -8.60 10.65
N ALA A 520 -16.80 -7.48 10.11
CA ALA A 520 -15.40 -7.14 9.82
C ALA A 520 -14.66 -8.10 8.86
N GLY A 521 -15.35 -9.05 8.23
CA GLY A 521 -14.76 -10.04 7.32
C GLY A 521 -14.54 -9.54 5.88
N GLY A 522 -14.90 -8.30 5.57
CA GLY A 522 -14.74 -7.68 4.26
C GLY A 522 -16.05 -7.39 3.54
N ALA A 523 -15.96 -6.99 2.27
CA ALA A 523 -17.10 -6.60 1.47
C ALA A 523 -18.12 -7.73 1.29
N LEU A 524 -19.39 -7.38 1.34
CA LEU A 524 -20.53 -8.24 1.06
C LEU A 524 -20.82 -8.33 -0.44
N LEU A 525 -21.68 -9.27 -0.82
CA LEU A 525 -22.19 -9.37 -2.18
C LEU A 525 -23.01 -8.10 -2.52
N GLY A 526 -22.68 -7.44 -3.62
CA GLY A 526 -23.45 -6.33 -4.12
C GLY A 526 -24.81 -6.81 -4.67
N ALA A 527 -25.87 -6.09 -4.37
CA ALA A 527 -27.20 -6.33 -4.91
C ALA A 527 -27.86 -5.02 -5.35
N ARG A 528 -28.76 -5.12 -6.31
CA ARG A 528 -29.67 -4.03 -6.65
C ARG A 528 -31.07 -4.41 -6.23
N VAL A 529 -31.72 -3.56 -5.49
CA VAL A 529 -33.07 -3.80 -5.01
C VAL A 529 -33.97 -2.62 -5.37
N ARG A 530 -35.21 -2.92 -5.64
CA ARG A 530 -36.26 -1.92 -5.89
C ARG A 530 -37.45 -2.18 -4.99
N ARG A 531 -38.17 -1.13 -4.69
CA ARG A 531 -39.46 -1.22 -3.98
C ARG A 531 -40.53 -1.78 -4.91
N VAL A 532 -41.40 -2.63 -4.40
CA VAL A 532 -42.57 -3.10 -5.11
C VAL A 532 -43.78 -2.32 -4.61
N HIS A 533 -44.42 -1.60 -5.51
CA HIS A 533 -45.63 -0.82 -5.23
C HIS A 533 -46.88 -1.56 -5.78
N GLY A 534 -47.66 -2.15 -4.87
CA GLY A 534 -48.97 -2.71 -5.19
C GLY A 534 -49.00 -4.08 -5.89
N ALA A 535 -50.05 -4.86 -5.69
CA ALA A 535 -50.30 -6.11 -6.38
C ALA A 535 -50.54 -5.86 -7.88
N ARG A 536 -49.69 -6.40 -8.73
CA ARG A 536 -49.61 -6.35 -10.18
C ARG A 536 -48.96 -5.09 -10.77
N ALA A 537 -47.66 -5.08 -10.84
CA ALA A 537 -46.93 -4.19 -11.74
C ALA A 537 -46.94 -4.76 -13.17
N THR A 538 -48.03 -4.59 -13.89
CA THR A 538 -48.05 -4.61 -15.33
C THR A 538 -47.76 -3.21 -15.83
N GLY A 539 -46.52 -2.79 -15.78
CA GLY A 539 -46.07 -1.49 -16.23
C GLY A 539 -44.72 -1.14 -15.61
N VAL A 540 -43.80 -0.71 -16.44
CA VAL A 540 -42.47 -0.26 -16.08
C VAL A 540 -42.54 0.77 -14.93
N ALA A 541 -42.37 0.33 -13.69
CA ALA A 541 -42.33 1.25 -12.56
C ALA A 541 -40.96 1.91 -12.52
N THR A 542 -40.98 3.21 -12.56
CA THR A 542 -39.84 4.14 -12.63
C THR A 542 -39.08 4.31 -11.29
N ASP A 543 -39.13 3.36 -10.38
CA ASP A 543 -38.31 3.43 -9.18
C ASP A 543 -36.88 2.92 -9.48
N SER A 544 -35.91 3.82 -9.39
CA SER A 544 -34.49 3.51 -9.61
C SER A 544 -34.05 2.42 -8.63
N ALA A 545 -33.45 1.37 -9.15
CA ALA A 545 -32.88 0.33 -8.30
C ALA A 545 -31.76 0.92 -7.39
N VAL A 546 -31.86 0.68 -6.10
CA VAL A 546 -30.91 1.13 -5.11
C VAL A 546 -29.84 0.06 -4.92
N ALA A 547 -28.58 0.45 -4.97
CA ALA A 547 -27.47 -0.44 -4.64
C ALA A 547 -27.45 -0.69 -3.12
N ALA A 548 -27.42 -1.96 -2.75
CA ALA A 548 -27.30 -2.43 -1.38
C ALA A 548 -26.34 -3.63 -1.32
N GLN A 549 -25.94 -4.00 -0.13
CA GLN A 549 -25.15 -5.20 0.12
C GLN A 549 -26.07 -6.34 0.58
N MET A 550 -25.73 -7.60 0.29
CA MET A 550 -26.51 -8.76 0.74
C MET A 550 -25.68 -9.68 1.61
N ASN A 551 -26.30 -10.15 2.70
CA ASN A 551 -25.78 -11.28 3.48
C ASN A 551 -26.87 -12.35 3.62
N ILE A 552 -26.46 -13.62 3.56
CA ILE A 552 -27.35 -14.77 3.74
C ILE A 552 -27.03 -15.37 5.09
N VAL A 553 -28.03 -15.43 5.98
CA VAL A 553 -27.84 -15.79 7.39
C VAL A 553 -28.89 -16.82 7.84
N SER A 554 -28.51 -17.67 8.80
CA SER A 554 -29.47 -18.60 9.40
C SER A 554 -30.34 -17.92 10.45
N ALA A 555 -31.44 -18.55 10.82
CA ALA A 555 -32.25 -18.16 11.96
C ALA A 555 -31.40 -18.09 13.25
N GLY A 556 -31.67 -17.12 14.12
CA GLY A 556 -30.90 -16.84 15.33
C GLY A 556 -29.63 -16.00 15.11
N PHE A 557 -29.37 -15.54 13.88
CA PHE A 557 -28.16 -14.77 13.56
C PHE A 557 -28.04 -13.50 14.37
N PHE A 558 -29.09 -12.68 14.41
CA PHE A 558 -29.06 -11.39 15.09
C PHE A 558 -28.87 -11.53 16.61
N ALA A 559 -29.52 -12.55 17.20
CA ALA A 559 -29.30 -12.89 18.61
C ALA A 559 -27.87 -13.37 18.88
N ALA A 560 -27.31 -14.23 18.05
CA ALA A 560 -25.94 -14.72 18.19
C ALA A 560 -24.89 -13.61 18.03
N VAL A 561 -25.06 -12.71 17.07
CA VAL A 561 -24.17 -11.57 16.82
C VAL A 561 -24.38 -10.47 17.86
N GLY A 562 -25.57 -10.43 18.49
CA GLY A 562 -25.94 -9.39 19.46
C GLY A 562 -26.31 -8.07 18.80
N ALA A 563 -26.80 -8.12 17.55
CA ALA A 563 -27.37 -6.98 16.84
C ALA A 563 -28.88 -6.92 17.09
N PRO A 564 -29.42 -5.90 17.76
CA PRO A 564 -30.84 -5.88 18.12
C PRO A 564 -31.74 -5.71 16.89
N ILE A 565 -32.89 -6.39 16.88
CA ILE A 565 -33.97 -6.12 15.98
C ILE A 565 -34.72 -4.87 16.48
N LEU A 566 -34.72 -3.82 15.68
CA LEU A 566 -35.32 -2.53 16.03
C LEU A 566 -36.81 -2.50 15.78
N ARG A 567 -37.27 -3.21 14.74
CA ARG A 567 -38.69 -3.33 14.37
C ARG A 567 -38.94 -4.69 13.73
N GLY A 568 -40.14 -5.22 13.94
CA GLY A 568 -40.53 -6.48 13.39
C GLY A 568 -39.92 -7.69 14.12
N ARG A 569 -39.50 -8.70 13.36
CA ARG A 569 -38.91 -9.94 13.87
C ARG A 569 -37.68 -10.38 13.08
N GLU A 570 -36.86 -11.25 13.66
CA GLU A 570 -35.80 -11.94 12.93
C GLU A 570 -36.33 -13.18 12.16
N PHE A 571 -35.43 -13.85 11.44
CA PHE A 571 -35.74 -15.10 10.77
C PHE A 571 -36.03 -16.23 11.74
N THR A 572 -37.01 -17.04 11.40
CA THR A 572 -37.41 -18.22 12.15
C THR A 572 -37.18 -19.51 11.33
N LEU A 573 -37.25 -20.64 11.95
CA LEU A 573 -37.17 -21.94 11.27
C LEU A 573 -38.36 -22.17 10.31
N THR A 574 -39.48 -21.46 10.49
CA THR A 574 -40.65 -21.54 9.61
C THR A 574 -40.46 -20.78 8.30
N ASP A 575 -39.46 -19.85 8.24
CA ASP A 575 -39.08 -19.15 7.00
C ASP A 575 -38.23 -20.09 6.11
N GLY A 576 -38.78 -21.25 5.72
CA GLY A 576 -38.12 -22.31 4.95
C GLY A 576 -38.40 -22.23 3.44
N ARG A 577 -37.92 -23.27 2.71
CA ARG A 577 -38.24 -23.43 1.29
C ARG A 577 -39.75 -23.62 1.10
N GLY A 578 -40.37 -22.84 0.22
CA GLY A 578 -41.80 -22.87 -0.05
C GLY A 578 -42.61 -21.86 0.78
N ALA A 579 -42.08 -21.25 1.81
CA ALA A 579 -42.69 -20.11 2.49
C ALA A 579 -42.50 -18.82 1.70
N THR A 580 -43.28 -17.78 1.99
CA THR A 580 -43.10 -16.44 1.44
C THR A 580 -41.69 -15.99 1.63
N ARG A 581 -41.04 -15.48 0.57
CA ARG A 581 -39.66 -14.95 0.68
C ARG A 581 -39.63 -13.78 1.65
N VAL A 582 -38.70 -13.80 2.56
CA VAL A 582 -38.56 -12.77 3.61
C VAL A 582 -37.18 -12.16 3.62
N ALA A 583 -37.11 -10.89 4.00
CA ALA A 583 -35.87 -10.15 4.18
C ALA A 583 -35.88 -9.38 5.51
N VAL A 584 -34.71 -9.19 6.09
CA VAL A 584 -34.46 -8.23 7.18
C VAL A 584 -33.54 -7.14 6.64
N LEU A 585 -33.83 -5.89 6.93
CA LEU A 585 -33.01 -4.76 6.49
C LEU A 585 -32.12 -4.26 7.65
N SER A 586 -30.94 -3.76 7.33
CA SER A 586 -30.21 -2.89 8.26
C SER A 586 -30.95 -1.55 8.41
N ARG A 587 -30.71 -0.83 9.50
CA ARG A 587 -31.29 0.50 9.75
C ARG A 587 -31.01 1.46 8.60
N SER A 588 -29.76 1.50 8.13
CA SER A 588 -29.33 2.34 7.02
C SER A 588 -30.00 1.96 5.70
N ALA A 589 -30.19 0.66 5.42
CA ALA A 589 -30.92 0.21 4.23
C ALA A 589 -32.39 0.59 4.32
N ALA A 590 -33.04 0.41 5.47
CA ALA A 590 -34.44 0.78 5.68
C ALA A 590 -34.65 2.29 5.54
N ALA A 591 -33.78 3.12 6.09
CA ALA A 591 -33.87 4.58 6.00
C ALA A 591 -33.72 5.08 4.55
N GLN A 592 -32.88 4.47 3.76
CA GLN A 592 -32.70 4.85 2.35
C GLN A 592 -33.83 4.33 1.44
N LEU A 593 -34.25 3.08 1.65
CA LEU A 593 -35.30 2.47 0.82
C LEU A 593 -36.67 3.00 1.17
N PHE A 594 -36.95 3.34 2.42
CA PHE A 594 -38.24 3.78 2.90
C PHE A 594 -38.15 5.05 3.75
N PRO A 595 -37.73 6.19 3.19
CA PRO A 595 -37.52 7.41 3.96
C PRO A 595 -38.86 7.86 4.59
N GLY A 596 -38.83 8.05 5.92
CA GLY A 596 -40.00 8.54 6.66
C GLY A 596 -41.18 7.57 6.82
N SER A 597 -41.00 6.29 6.43
CA SER A 597 -42.07 5.28 6.50
C SER A 597 -41.57 3.96 7.08
N ASP A 598 -42.49 3.15 7.62
CA ASP A 598 -42.14 1.83 8.12
C ASP A 598 -41.83 0.87 6.97
N ALA A 599 -40.68 0.19 7.06
CA ALA A 599 -40.27 -0.81 6.08
C ALA A 599 -40.92 -2.18 6.31
N VAL A 600 -41.30 -2.51 7.55
CA VAL A 600 -41.84 -3.83 7.90
C VAL A 600 -43.20 -4.06 7.20
N GLY A 601 -43.39 -5.24 6.63
CA GLY A 601 -44.55 -5.62 5.82
C GLY A 601 -44.51 -5.15 4.37
N ARG A 602 -43.54 -4.32 3.97
CA ARG A 602 -43.38 -3.90 2.57
C ARG A 602 -42.59 -4.92 1.78
N GLU A 603 -42.67 -4.80 0.47
CA GLU A 603 -42.06 -5.74 -0.45
C GLU A 603 -40.90 -5.11 -1.22
N LEU A 604 -39.83 -5.90 -1.38
CA LEU A 604 -38.67 -5.61 -2.20
C LEU A 604 -38.53 -6.66 -3.29
N ALA A 605 -38.02 -6.27 -4.42
CA ALA A 605 -37.55 -7.18 -5.45
C ALA A 605 -36.05 -7.00 -5.68
N GLU A 606 -35.36 -8.09 -5.82
CA GLU A 606 -33.94 -8.12 -6.21
C GLU A 606 -33.90 -7.95 -7.74
N GLY A 607 -33.35 -6.84 -8.18
CA GLY A 607 -33.30 -6.51 -9.59
C GLY A 607 -34.67 -6.48 -10.27
N ASP A 608 -34.79 -7.17 -11.41
CA ASP A 608 -36.07 -7.35 -12.14
C ASP A 608 -36.77 -8.67 -11.81
N SER A 609 -36.32 -9.34 -10.71
CA SER A 609 -36.96 -10.59 -10.29
C SER A 609 -38.46 -10.41 -10.09
N ALA A 610 -39.23 -11.33 -10.69
CA ALA A 610 -40.69 -11.36 -10.51
C ALA A 610 -41.11 -11.87 -9.11
N ARG A 611 -40.17 -12.29 -8.28
CA ARG A 611 -40.45 -12.85 -6.95
C ARG A 611 -40.09 -11.85 -5.86
N PRO A 612 -41.06 -11.06 -5.37
CA PRO A 612 -40.83 -10.13 -4.27
C PRO A 612 -40.51 -10.87 -2.98
N MET A 613 -39.81 -10.18 -2.08
CA MET A 613 -39.56 -10.60 -0.73
C MET A 613 -40.17 -9.60 0.26
N THR A 614 -40.87 -10.12 1.28
CA THR A 614 -41.50 -9.31 2.31
C THR A 614 -40.50 -8.95 3.41
N ILE A 615 -40.43 -7.69 3.77
CA ILE A 615 -39.57 -7.23 4.88
C ILE A 615 -40.26 -7.61 6.19
N VAL A 616 -39.61 -8.48 6.98
CA VAL A 616 -40.14 -8.97 8.26
C VAL A 616 -39.51 -8.27 9.46
N GLY A 617 -38.37 -7.58 9.27
CA GLY A 617 -37.72 -6.88 10.35
C GLY A 617 -36.72 -5.84 9.86
N VAL A 618 -36.36 -4.97 10.78
CA VAL A 618 -35.26 -4.00 10.66
C VAL A 618 -34.31 -4.21 11.82
N ALA A 619 -33.04 -4.47 11.53
CA ALA A 619 -31.96 -4.70 12.50
C ALA A 619 -31.06 -3.48 12.62
N GLU A 620 -30.30 -3.41 13.71
CA GLU A 620 -29.20 -2.45 13.88
C GLU A 620 -28.13 -2.66 12.77
N ASP A 621 -27.44 -1.60 12.43
CA ASP A 621 -26.37 -1.68 11.42
C ASP A 621 -25.18 -2.51 11.94
N VAL A 622 -24.68 -3.42 11.10
CA VAL A 622 -23.50 -4.23 11.38
C VAL A 622 -22.42 -3.88 10.36
N LEU A 623 -21.22 -3.60 10.83
CA LEU A 623 -20.08 -3.25 9.99
C LEU A 623 -19.40 -4.52 9.43
N TYR A 624 -19.45 -4.70 8.13
CA TYR A 624 -18.79 -5.80 7.43
C TYR A 624 -17.45 -5.39 6.83
N ASP A 625 -17.39 -4.22 6.20
CA ASP A 625 -16.17 -3.72 5.55
C ASP A 625 -15.62 -2.49 6.27
N PRO A 626 -14.58 -2.65 7.09
CA PRO A 626 -13.92 -1.53 7.77
C PRO A 626 -13.26 -0.52 6.81
N SER A 627 -13.00 -0.91 5.57
CA SER A 627 -12.43 0.01 4.56
C SER A 627 -13.47 0.97 3.98
N ASN A 628 -14.77 0.65 4.12
CA ASN A 628 -15.89 1.45 3.67
C ASN A 628 -16.98 1.54 4.76
N PRO A 629 -16.70 2.21 5.89
CA PRO A 629 -17.60 2.22 7.05
C PRO A 629 -18.93 2.94 6.82
N ASP A 630 -19.02 3.76 5.78
CA ASP A 630 -20.24 4.51 5.47
C ASP A 630 -21.27 3.67 4.70
N ASP A 631 -20.88 2.50 4.18
CA ASP A 631 -21.79 1.61 3.43
C ASP A 631 -22.25 0.44 4.30
N GLN A 632 -23.21 0.74 5.20
CA GLN A 632 -23.83 -0.23 6.10
C GLN A 632 -25.24 -0.65 5.63
N ARG A 633 -25.54 -0.46 4.34
CA ARG A 633 -26.81 -0.80 3.70
C ARG A 633 -26.86 -2.27 3.38
N VAL A 634 -27.30 -3.08 4.34
CA VAL A 634 -27.33 -4.54 4.23
C VAL A 634 -28.77 -5.05 4.17
N ILE A 635 -28.99 -5.98 3.24
CA ILE A 635 -30.21 -6.79 3.14
C ILE A 635 -29.86 -8.19 3.55
N TYR A 636 -30.49 -8.68 4.57
CA TYR A 636 -30.31 -10.03 5.05
C TYR A 636 -31.35 -10.94 4.42
N LEU A 637 -30.92 -12.12 3.97
CA LEU A 637 -31.79 -13.17 3.41
C LEU A 637 -31.69 -14.43 4.26
N ALA A 638 -32.80 -15.16 4.36
CA ALA A 638 -32.85 -16.40 5.10
C ALA A 638 -32.11 -17.52 4.35
N ALA A 639 -31.10 -18.13 4.95
CA ALA A 639 -30.33 -19.22 4.37
C ALA A 639 -31.20 -20.44 4.01
N SER A 640 -32.29 -20.65 4.74
CA SER A 640 -33.30 -21.70 4.49
C SER A 640 -34.04 -21.52 3.17
N GLN A 641 -34.15 -20.30 2.64
CA GLN A 641 -34.88 -19.97 1.42
C GLN A 641 -33.98 -19.89 0.19
N THR A 642 -32.72 -19.50 0.34
CA THR A 642 -31.84 -19.21 -0.80
C THR A 642 -31.16 -20.45 -1.38
N GLY A 643 -31.07 -21.55 -0.59
CA GLY A 643 -30.30 -22.73 -0.99
C GLY A 643 -28.79 -22.46 -1.14
N ALA A 644 -28.37 -21.23 -0.98
CA ALA A 644 -26.96 -20.86 -1.00
C ALA A 644 -26.28 -21.39 0.27
N GLY A 645 -25.18 -22.09 0.07
CA GLY A 645 -24.38 -22.58 1.19
C GLY A 645 -23.73 -21.43 1.92
N SER A 646 -24.05 -21.22 3.18
CA SER A 646 -23.30 -20.30 4.04
C SER A 646 -21.89 -20.85 4.27
N ARG A 647 -20.87 -20.00 4.13
CA ARG A 647 -19.46 -20.42 4.15
C ARG A 647 -18.89 -20.57 5.56
N VAL A 648 -19.46 -19.86 6.52
CA VAL A 648 -18.87 -19.66 7.84
C VAL A 648 -19.88 -20.00 8.92
N VAL A 649 -19.39 -20.62 9.99
CA VAL A 649 -20.12 -20.75 11.25
C VAL A 649 -19.62 -19.66 12.19
N LEU A 650 -20.54 -18.83 12.67
CA LEU A 650 -20.30 -17.87 13.75
C LEU A 650 -20.74 -18.48 15.08
N ALA A 651 -19.84 -18.51 16.04
CA ALA A 651 -20.13 -19.01 17.37
C ALA A 651 -19.98 -17.89 18.42
N ARG A 652 -20.99 -17.70 19.24
CA ARG A 652 -20.89 -16.96 20.50
C ARG A 652 -20.29 -17.86 21.55
N VAL A 653 -19.17 -17.49 22.13
CA VAL A 653 -18.42 -18.30 23.08
C VAL A 653 -18.35 -17.68 24.47
N ARG A 654 -18.04 -18.50 25.47
CA ARG A 654 -17.78 -18.04 26.84
C ARG A 654 -16.42 -17.31 26.88
N PRO A 655 -16.31 -16.20 27.62
CA PRO A 655 -15.03 -15.51 27.81
C PRO A 655 -13.99 -16.41 28.50
N PRO A 656 -12.69 -16.24 28.19
CA PRO A 656 -12.12 -15.37 27.17
C PRO A 656 -12.16 -15.99 25.76
N GLY A 657 -12.58 -15.18 24.78
CA GLY A 657 -12.84 -15.67 23.42
C GLY A 657 -11.65 -16.34 22.73
N ARG A 658 -10.42 -15.84 22.92
CA ARG A 658 -9.21 -16.43 22.33
C ARG A 658 -8.90 -17.84 22.83
N SER A 659 -9.09 -18.10 24.12
CA SER A 659 -8.90 -19.46 24.65
C SER A 659 -10.01 -20.40 24.19
N SER A 660 -11.23 -19.91 24.09
CA SER A 660 -12.37 -20.64 23.55
C SER A 660 -12.20 -20.97 22.06
N ALA A 661 -11.69 -20.03 21.26
CA ALA A 661 -11.37 -20.26 19.85
C ALA A 661 -10.30 -21.35 19.68
N ARG A 662 -9.22 -21.30 20.47
CA ARG A 662 -8.19 -22.39 20.47
C ARG A 662 -8.76 -23.73 20.90
N ALA A 663 -9.62 -23.77 21.92
CA ALA A 663 -10.27 -24.99 22.35
C ALA A 663 -11.18 -25.57 21.26
N ILE A 664 -11.90 -24.73 20.54
CA ILE A 664 -12.69 -25.10 19.37
C ILE A 664 -11.82 -25.69 18.25
N ASP A 665 -10.70 -25.03 17.92
CA ASP A 665 -9.75 -25.55 16.94
C ASP A 665 -9.22 -26.93 17.31
N VAL A 666 -8.81 -27.10 18.56
CA VAL A 666 -8.32 -28.41 19.04
C VAL A 666 -9.41 -29.47 18.98
N ALA A 667 -10.62 -29.15 19.41
CA ALA A 667 -11.75 -30.08 19.46
C ALA A 667 -12.19 -30.50 18.04
N LEU A 668 -12.28 -29.56 17.11
CA LEU A 668 -12.73 -29.85 15.75
C LEU A 668 -11.65 -30.52 14.92
N ASN A 669 -10.38 -30.11 15.04
CA ASN A 669 -9.26 -30.65 14.30
C ASN A 669 -8.72 -31.98 14.89
N GLY A 670 -9.07 -32.32 16.13
CA GLY A 670 -8.75 -33.59 16.77
C GLY A 670 -9.56 -34.78 16.24
N THR A 671 -10.63 -34.55 15.48
CA THR A 671 -11.52 -35.58 14.92
C THR A 671 -11.32 -35.77 13.42
N ARG A 672 -11.85 -36.86 12.86
CA ARG A 672 -11.87 -37.12 11.40
C ARG A 672 -12.89 -36.15 10.75
N GLY A 673 -12.46 -34.99 10.29
CA GLY A 673 -13.28 -33.97 9.61
C GLY A 673 -12.42 -32.99 8.83
N PRO A 674 -13.03 -32.09 8.04
CA PRO A 674 -12.29 -31.04 7.39
C PRO A 674 -11.58 -30.18 8.44
N ALA A 675 -10.37 -29.74 8.15
CA ALA A 675 -9.67 -28.80 9.01
C ALA A 675 -10.52 -27.54 9.16
N THR A 676 -10.56 -27.00 10.36
CA THR A 676 -11.25 -25.75 10.69
C THR A 676 -10.25 -24.77 11.28
N SER A 677 -10.49 -23.48 11.10
CA SER A 677 -9.81 -22.43 11.85
C SER A 677 -10.83 -21.57 12.57
N ALA A 678 -10.57 -21.30 13.83
CA ALA A 678 -11.43 -20.51 14.67
C ALA A 678 -10.71 -19.19 15.07
N HIS A 679 -11.26 -18.07 14.65
CA HIS A 679 -10.69 -16.73 14.89
C HIS A 679 -11.72 -15.84 15.59
N PRO A 680 -11.37 -15.17 16.69
CA PRO A 680 -12.22 -14.12 17.24
C PRO A 680 -12.42 -12.97 16.26
N ILE A 681 -13.61 -12.40 16.20
CA ILE A 681 -13.94 -11.29 15.27
C ILE A 681 -13.07 -10.07 15.52
N ASP A 682 -12.68 -9.79 16.77
CA ASP A 682 -11.75 -8.71 17.09
C ASP A 682 -10.35 -8.92 16.49
N GLU A 683 -9.92 -10.16 16.28
CA GLU A 683 -8.68 -10.50 15.60
C GLU A 683 -8.79 -10.31 14.09
N LEU A 684 -9.92 -10.73 13.51
CA LEU A 684 -10.20 -10.47 12.08
C LEU A 684 -10.23 -8.98 11.79
N PHE A 685 -10.88 -8.18 12.63
CA PHE A 685 -10.89 -6.73 12.50
C PHE A 685 -9.48 -6.12 12.58
N ARG A 686 -8.65 -6.59 13.51
CA ARG A 686 -7.25 -6.17 13.58
C ARG A 686 -6.45 -6.58 12.34
N ASN A 687 -6.73 -7.73 11.77
CA ASN A 687 -6.04 -8.20 10.57
C ASN A 687 -6.49 -7.45 9.31
N SER A 688 -7.79 -7.17 9.16
CA SER A 688 -8.32 -6.38 8.04
C SER A 688 -7.78 -4.94 8.03
N THR A 689 -7.46 -4.37 9.21
CA THR A 689 -6.85 -3.04 9.34
C THR A 689 -5.32 -3.03 9.29
N SER A 690 -4.67 -4.19 9.10
CA SER A 690 -3.20 -4.31 9.09
C SER A 690 -2.53 -3.49 7.99
N SER A 691 -3.13 -3.43 6.79
CA SER A 691 -2.64 -2.62 5.68
C SER A 691 -2.64 -1.12 5.99
N LEU A 692 -3.64 -0.63 6.73
CA LEU A 692 -3.69 0.77 7.19
C LEU A 692 -2.55 1.07 8.17
N ARG A 693 -2.28 0.16 9.10
CA ARG A 693 -1.14 0.29 10.04
C ARG A 693 0.19 0.30 9.29
N ALA A 694 0.30 -0.49 8.24
CA ALA A 694 1.45 -0.52 7.36
C ALA A 694 1.75 0.84 6.74
N ILE A 695 0.75 1.43 6.10
CA ILE A 695 0.87 2.74 5.46
C ILE A 695 1.16 3.82 6.50
N PHE A 696 0.50 3.75 7.65
CA PHE A 696 0.75 4.67 8.76
C PHE A 696 2.20 4.61 9.24
N SER A 697 2.77 3.41 9.44
CA SER A 697 4.17 3.26 9.85
C SER A 697 5.16 3.78 8.80
N LEU A 698 4.85 3.62 7.51
CA LEU A 698 5.63 4.18 6.42
C LEU A 698 5.61 5.72 6.44
N LEU A 699 4.44 6.32 6.59
CA LEU A 699 4.29 7.76 6.72
C LEU A 699 5.02 8.30 7.95
N LEU A 700 4.91 7.61 9.08
CA LEU A 700 5.60 7.97 10.31
C LEU A 700 7.13 7.93 10.15
N ALA A 701 7.67 6.89 9.52
CA ALA A 701 9.10 6.79 9.24
C ALA A 701 9.57 7.93 8.31
N ALA A 702 8.81 8.23 7.25
CA ALA A 702 9.10 9.34 6.35
C ALA A 702 9.07 10.70 7.06
N ALA A 703 8.08 10.92 7.93
CA ALA A 703 7.98 12.15 8.71
C ALA A 703 9.13 12.28 9.73
N ALA A 704 9.51 11.20 10.41
CA ALA A 704 10.65 11.19 11.32
C ALA A 704 11.95 11.53 10.59
N LEU A 705 12.15 10.97 9.40
CA LEU A 705 13.28 11.29 8.53
C LEU A 705 13.25 12.78 8.13
N ALA A 706 12.10 13.29 7.70
CA ALA A 706 11.93 14.69 7.32
C ALA A 706 12.23 15.66 8.46
N VAL A 707 11.77 15.33 9.68
CA VAL A 707 12.06 16.11 10.90
C VAL A 707 13.55 16.11 11.20
N GLY A 708 14.21 14.94 11.16
CA GLY A 708 15.65 14.83 11.36
C GLY A 708 16.46 15.67 10.36
N LEU A 709 16.05 15.66 9.10
CA LEU A 709 16.67 16.46 8.04
C LEU A 709 16.41 17.97 8.24
N ALA A 710 15.20 18.35 8.65
CA ALA A 710 14.83 19.71 8.93
C ALA A 710 15.67 20.26 10.12
N LEU A 711 15.85 19.46 11.18
CA LEU A 711 16.74 19.76 12.29
C LEU A 711 18.17 20.00 11.82
N ALA A 712 18.72 19.11 11.00
CA ALA A 712 20.06 19.21 10.47
C ALA A 712 20.25 20.49 9.61
N GLY A 713 19.26 20.81 8.79
CA GLY A 713 19.25 22.01 7.94
C GLY A 713 19.21 23.32 8.74
N VAL A 714 18.28 23.43 9.69
CA VAL A 714 18.15 24.57 10.59
C VAL A 714 19.41 24.74 11.43
N TYR A 715 19.90 23.65 12.03
CA TYR A 715 21.13 23.66 12.82
C TYR A 715 22.32 24.15 11.98
N GLY A 716 22.52 23.58 10.78
CA GLY A 716 23.60 23.95 9.88
C GLY A 716 23.57 25.44 9.50
N MET A 717 22.39 25.95 9.14
CA MET A 717 22.22 27.36 8.81
C MET A 717 22.49 28.27 10.02
N VAL A 718 21.92 27.99 11.17
CA VAL A 718 22.08 28.82 12.37
C VAL A 718 23.53 28.77 12.86
N ALA A 719 24.17 27.60 12.88
CA ALA A 719 25.57 27.44 13.26
C ALA A 719 26.53 28.21 12.32
N TYR A 720 26.25 28.16 11.02
CA TYR A 720 26.99 28.96 10.03
C TYR A 720 26.84 30.47 10.26
N ASN A 721 25.60 30.93 10.42
CA ASN A 721 25.33 32.36 10.66
C ASN A 721 25.93 32.83 12.00
N ALA A 722 25.89 32.00 13.04
CA ALA A 722 26.49 32.32 14.34
C ALA A 722 28.02 32.44 14.25
N ARG A 723 28.71 31.51 13.56
CA ARG A 723 30.17 31.56 13.35
C ARG A 723 30.56 32.81 12.55
N ARG A 724 29.83 33.16 11.51
CA ARG A 724 30.12 34.36 10.69
C ARG A 724 29.95 35.69 11.45
N ARG A 725 29.04 35.72 12.42
CA ARG A 725 28.78 36.90 13.26
C ARG A 725 29.50 36.83 14.62
N GLN A 726 30.49 35.93 14.78
CA GLN A 726 31.14 35.70 16.06
C GLN A 726 31.78 36.98 16.63
N ARG A 727 32.38 37.80 15.77
CA ARG A 727 32.92 39.11 16.16
C ARG A 727 31.83 40.08 16.61
N GLU A 728 30.72 40.19 15.89
CA GLU A 728 29.55 41.00 16.28
C GLU A 728 28.95 40.55 17.61
N ILE A 729 28.83 39.21 17.80
CA ILE A 729 28.42 38.61 19.06
C ILE A 729 29.37 38.96 20.18
N GLY A 730 30.68 38.78 19.95
CA GLY A 730 31.71 39.12 20.93
C GLY A 730 31.67 40.62 21.35
N VAL A 731 31.52 41.54 20.42
CA VAL A 731 31.38 43.00 20.72
C VAL A 731 30.10 43.23 21.54
N ARG A 732 28.98 42.65 21.19
CA ARG A 732 27.72 42.83 21.95
C ARG A 732 27.85 42.25 23.38
N LEU A 733 28.46 41.10 23.53
CA LEU A 733 28.69 40.50 24.85
C LEU A 733 29.66 41.36 25.69
N ALA A 734 30.72 41.92 25.07
CA ALA A 734 31.64 42.87 25.72
C ALA A 734 30.96 44.18 26.14
N LEU A 735 29.91 44.60 25.40
CA LEU A 735 29.07 45.78 25.74
C LEU A 735 27.94 45.44 26.73
N GLY A 736 27.91 44.22 27.31
CA GLY A 736 26.96 43.85 28.36
C GLY A 736 25.66 43.22 27.87
N ALA A 737 25.56 42.82 26.59
CA ALA A 737 24.39 42.08 26.12
C ALA A 737 24.34 40.68 26.77
N SER A 738 23.13 40.24 27.18
CA SER A 738 22.94 38.93 27.74
C SER A 738 23.05 37.79 26.68
N SER A 739 23.60 36.66 27.05
CA SER A 739 23.65 35.48 26.19
C SER A 739 22.25 35.10 25.66
N THR A 740 21.22 35.31 26.47
CA THR A 740 19.82 35.10 26.10
C THR A 740 19.36 36.04 24.97
N GLY A 741 19.82 37.32 24.98
CA GLY A 741 19.51 38.28 23.92
C GLY A 741 20.11 37.86 22.56
N VAL A 742 21.32 37.29 22.57
CA VAL A 742 21.96 36.75 21.36
C VAL A 742 21.18 35.56 20.84
N VAL A 743 20.79 34.64 21.70
CA VAL A 743 20.00 33.45 21.34
C VAL A 743 18.64 33.83 20.76
N LEU A 744 17.96 34.84 21.34
CA LEU A 744 16.68 35.31 20.86
C LEU A 744 16.76 35.94 19.45
N LEU A 745 17.87 36.62 19.12
CA LEU A 745 18.08 37.18 17.79
C LEU A 745 18.06 36.11 16.68
N PHE A 746 18.73 34.97 16.90
CA PHE A 746 18.72 33.84 15.96
C PHE A 746 17.39 33.12 15.98
N GLY A 747 16.80 32.95 17.15
CA GLY A 747 15.47 32.32 17.30
C GLY A 747 14.37 33.07 16.52
N ARG A 748 14.39 34.41 16.53
CA ARG A 748 13.43 35.22 15.76
C ARG A 748 13.51 34.93 14.24
N SER A 749 14.70 34.81 13.70
CA SER A 749 14.88 34.50 12.27
C SER A 749 14.30 33.12 11.92
N VAL A 750 14.49 32.12 12.79
CA VAL A 750 13.95 30.74 12.60
C VAL A 750 12.42 30.75 12.71
N LEU A 751 11.85 31.51 13.63
CA LEU A 751 10.39 31.68 13.73
C LEU A 751 9.77 32.34 12.49
N VAL A 752 10.45 33.31 11.87
CA VAL A 752 9.99 33.90 10.60
C VAL A 752 9.99 32.86 9.48
N TYR A 753 11.05 32.04 9.37
CA TYR A 753 11.10 30.95 8.37
C TYR A 753 10.05 29.88 8.64
N ALA A 754 9.83 29.52 9.89
CA ALA A 754 8.77 28.59 10.27
C ALA A 754 7.38 29.14 9.93
N GLY A 755 7.12 30.43 10.21
CA GLY A 755 5.87 31.10 9.82
C GLY A 755 5.63 31.08 8.31
N LEU A 756 6.66 31.40 7.51
CA LEU A 756 6.56 31.31 6.05
C LEU A 756 6.32 29.89 5.56
N ALA A 757 7.00 28.91 6.18
CA ALA A 757 6.80 27.49 5.85
C ALA A 757 5.37 27.03 6.15
N ILE A 758 4.77 27.47 7.26
CA ILE A 758 3.37 27.20 7.61
C ILE A 758 2.43 27.78 6.56
N VAL A 759 2.64 29.01 6.11
CA VAL A 759 1.82 29.64 5.06
C VAL A 759 1.90 28.86 3.75
N VAL A 760 3.12 28.47 3.33
CA VAL A 760 3.33 27.65 2.12
C VAL A 760 2.63 26.29 2.27
N SER A 761 2.78 25.64 3.42
CA SER A 761 2.14 24.35 3.68
C SER A 761 0.62 24.46 3.71
N ALA A 762 0.06 25.48 4.32
CA ALA A 762 -1.38 25.72 4.36
C ALA A 762 -1.97 25.93 2.95
N SER A 763 -1.23 26.61 2.08
CA SER A 763 -1.63 26.81 0.67
C SER A 763 -1.54 25.51 -0.15
N ALA A 764 -0.56 24.64 0.14
CA ALA A 764 -0.38 23.38 -0.57
C ALA A 764 -1.24 22.23 0.00
N TRP A 765 -1.71 22.34 1.24
CA TRP A 765 -2.43 21.28 1.95
C TRP A 765 -3.68 20.78 1.23
N PRO A 766 -4.56 21.61 0.65
CA PRO A 766 -5.75 21.12 -0.05
C PRO A 766 -5.42 20.21 -1.23
N ILE A 767 -4.28 20.42 -1.88
CA ILE A 767 -3.79 19.57 -2.97
C ILE A 767 -3.20 18.27 -2.38
N ALA A 768 -2.36 18.40 -1.36
CA ALA A 768 -1.75 17.25 -0.69
C ALA A 768 -2.79 16.30 -0.07
N ALA A 769 -3.83 16.86 0.57
CA ALA A 769 -4.90 16.08 1.17
C ALA A 769 -5.72 15.27 0.15
N ARG A 770 -5.81 15.71 -1.11
CA ARG A 770 -6.49 14.94 -2.17
C ARG A 770 -5.73 13.70 -2.61
N ILE A 771 -4.43 13.66 -2.37
CA ILE A 771 -3.57 12.50 -2.68
C ILE A 771 -3.75 11.40 -1.64
N LEU A 772 -4.16 11.73 -0.40
CA LEU A 772 -4.43 10.76 0.64
C LEU A 772 -5.64 9.87 0.26
N PRO A 773 -5.57 8.55 0.48
CA PRO A 773 -6.73 7.65 0.34
C PRO A 773 -7.92 8.15 1.18
N ASP A 774 -9.15 7.94 0.70
CA ASP A 774 -10.35 8.38 1.43
C ASP A 774 -10.41 7.78 2.84
N ALA A 775 -10.02 6.52 2.99
CA ALA A 775 -9.93 5.85 4.30
C ALA A 775 -8.92 6.50 5.28
N MET A 776 -7.97 7.30 4.78
CA MET A 776 -6.98 8.04 5.57
C MET A 776 -7.26 9.53 5.61
N ARG A 777 -8.32 9.97 4.95
CA ARG A 777 -8.72 11.37 4.92
C ARG A 777 -9.65 11.65 6.10
N ALA A 778 -9.12 12.34 7.09
CA ALA A 778 -9.94 12.87 8.17
C ALA A 778 -10.91 13.94 7.62
N ASP A 779 -11.94 14.25 8.38
CA ASP A 779 -12.84 15.36 8.10
C ASP A 779 -12.10 16.70 8.04
N GLN A 780 -12.67 17.68 7.36
CA GLN A 780 -12.00 18.94 7.06
C GLN A 780 -11.50 19.66 8.33
N SER A 781 -12.24 19.62 9.41
CA SER A 781 -11.84 20.20 10.70
C SER A 781 -10.59 19.53 11.27
N THR A 782 -10.55 18.20 11.25
CA THR A 782 -9.41 17.40 11.71
C THR A 782 -8.18 17.59 10.81
N GLN A 783 -8.35 17.81 9.51
CA GLN A 783 -7.25 18.11 8.59
C GLN A 783 -6.57 19.43 8.95
N TRP A 784 -7.33 20.49 9.25
CA TRP A 784 -6.75 21.76 9.69
C TRP A 784 -6.10 21.66 11.06
N LEU A 785 -6.68 20.87 11.97
CA LEU A 785 -6.06 20.58 13.27
C LEU A 785 -4.74 19.81 13.10
N ALA A 786 -4.68 18.85 12.19
CA ALA A 786 -3.46 18.10 11.86
C ALA A 786 -2.36 19.06 11.35
N LEU A 787 -2.71 20.01 10.50
CA LEU A 787 -1.77 21.03 10.02
C LEU A 787 -1.29 21.93 11.16
N ALA A 788 -2.18 22.34 12.06
CA ALA A 788 -1.84 23.16 13.23
C ALA A 788 -0.88 22.39 14.18
N ILE A 789 -1.16 21.13 14.46
CA ILE A 789 -0.27 20.28 15.27
C ILE A 789 1.10 20.15 14.60
N ALA A 790 1.14 19.88 13.30
CA ALA A 790 2.38 19.79 12.54
C ALA A 790 3.19 21.09 12.60
N ALA A 791 2.53 22.23 12.49
CA ALA A 791 3.13 23.54 12.58
C ALA A 791 3.76 23.79 13.96
N VAL A 792 3.04 23.45 15.03
CA VAL A 792 3.53 23.58 16.43
C VAL A 792 4.74 22.67 16.66
N VAL A 793 4.63 21.40 16.30
CA VAL A 793 5.70 20.41 16.47
C VAL A 793 6.96 20.88 15.73
N LEU A 794 6.83 21.23 14.46
CA LEU A 794 8.01 21.63 13.68
C LEU A 794 8.61 22.96 14.14
N SER A 795 7.79 23.93 14.52
CA SER A 795 8.28 25.19 15.07
C SER A 795 9.06 24.97 16.37
N SER A 796 8.56 24.12 17.26
CA SER A 796 9.25 23.76 18.52
C SER A 796 10.59 23.07 18.24
N VAL A 797 10.60 22.13 17.29
CA VAL A 797 11.80 21.40 16.85
C VAL A 797 12.82 22.36 16.21
N ALA A 798 12.36 23.28 15.36
CA ALA A 798 13.23 24.27 14.72
C ALA A 798 13.85 25.26 15.73
N VAL A 799 13.06 25.69 16.71
CA VAL A 799 13.56 26.53 17.82
C VAL A 799 14.58 25.77 18.66
N ALA A 800 14.30 24.51 19.01
CA ALA A 800 15.25 23.66 19.76
C ALA A 800 16.58 23.50 19.01
N ALA A 801 16.53 23.26 17.69
CA ALA A 801 17.75 23.19 16.86
C ALA A 801 18.53 24.51 16.86
N ALA A 802 17.82 25.65 16.79
CA ALA A 802 18.45 26.97 16.85
C ALA A 802 19.11 27.24 18.22
N LEU A 803 18.46 26.87 19.31
CA LEU A 803 19.00 26.97 20.67
C LEU A 803 20.29 26.15 20.81
N VAL A 804 20.29 24.88 20.37
CA VAL A 804 21.48 24.02 20.40
C VAL A 804 22.61 24.62 19.54
N ALA A 805 22.29 25.11 18.35
CA ALA A 805 23.29 25.70 17.45
C ALA A 805 23.93 26.98 17.99
N THR A 806 23.19 27.77 18.76
CA THR A 806 23.65 29.06 19.31
C THR A 806 24.27 28.95 20.70
N TRP A 807 24.05 27.81 21.41
CA TRP A 807 24.53 27.61 22.78
C TRP A 807 26.04 27.84 22.93
N ARG A 808 26.85 27.20 22.12
CA ARG A 808 28.33 27.35 22.18
C ARG A 808 28.76 28.76 21.81
N PRO A 809 28.34 29.36 20.67
CA PRO A 809 28.71 30.73 20.32
C PRO A 809 28.30 31.80 21.36
N ALA A 810 27.19 31.60 22.07
CA ALA A 810 26.67 32.55 23.07
C ALA A 810 27.46 32.50 24.41
N HIS A 811 28.30 31.45 24.63
CA HIS A 811 29.07 31.27 25.85
C HIS A 811 30.61 31.34 25.60
N VAL A 812 31.04 31.83 24.46
CA VAL A 812 32.45 32.06 24.16
C VAL A 812 32.96 33.28 24.92
N ASP A 813 34.17 33.16 25.53
CA ASP A 813 34.86 34.28 26.17
C ASP A 813 34.99 35.48 25.15
N PRO A 814 34.52 36.68 25.49
CA PRO A 814 34.56 37.82 24.60
C PRO A 814 35.98 38.16 24.11
N MET A 815 37.00 37.93 24.97
CA MET A 815 38.42 38.16 24.64
C MET A 815 38.93 37.16 23.59
N ARG A 816 38.46 35.94 23.62
CA ARG A 816 38.80 34.93 22.58
C ARG A 816 38.08 35.19 21.27
N ALA A 817 36.84 35.67 21.34
CA ALA A 817 36.07 36.04 20.15
C ALA A 817 36.65 37.24 19.40
N LEU A 818 37.31 38.17 20.08
CA LEU A 818 37.99 39.34 19.49
C LEU A 818 39.38 39.03 18.95
N ARG A 819 40.05 37.93 19.45
CA ARG A 819 41.39 37.50 19.01
C ARG A 819 41.33 36.37 17.95
N ALA A 820 40.19 35.85 17.62
CA ALA A 820 40.05 34.84 16.54
C ALA A 820 40.22 35.54 15.19
N GLU A 821 41.43 35.53 14.63
CA GLU A 821 41.78 35.83 13.25
C GLU A 821 41.35 34.70 12.31
#